data_56844e3b5e24982f9a298b0a47375bcd
#
_entry.id   56844e3b5e24982f9a298b0a47375bcd
#
_cell.length_a   1.000
_cell.length_b   1.000
_cell.length_c   1.000
_cell.angle_alpha   90.00
_cell.angle_beta   90.00
_cell.angle_gamma   90.00
#
_symmetry.space_group_name_H-M   'P 1'
#
loop_
_entity.id
_entity.type
_entity.pdbx_description
1 polymer ?
#
loop_
_entity_poly.entity_id
_entity_poly.type
_entity_poly.pdbx_seq_one_letter_code
_entity_poly.pdbx_strand_id
1 'polypeptide(L)'
;MVDVRQILPTPRERGDESSQEGTDTRQHVVSNQNRWSRATLDFRDLSQDVWCELTFQICWHPEEKSRAAHDFAVIGVDFLTEDGSSIDFAYAPGLNRAQIDPHSCHIAGPDYYDPSSDQTHTGRVRCTFLVPSPTRHIAVTIRSWRNSHPFTIRDAKLLQVAHTTDDAAQADPSRSVPPPTLNDPRRSWVELKMEPAWLTYGVVPAETLFVRGQLITQNVSAGGALARVIFRNRNGEIVASPDDLPTSPVVGAYIDIPVNRQTRRFTLELTPPDQAVTVDIGFQVWRDEAQISLVTPLETSLSDNLLLESILSEEIADASALVGEVFRRLRPASVSRTNIGTPGLIDNLIDFQALATAPTIQDKLQALQQGQPETLVGDQLTFGGLKAWPLPSMPDWTEDPYQSPAWRLEYHSLSWLLDLVRDRQASGANRAVDLAVSWSRANPPANPKDPLSAYPASVAIRAEVLLRLLAVATSLKSRPPEKLRMLVAEIIQHGLALAEILSQNIFLHSILQVRVACALLSASIGLPNFPLSPYWKSVALAQLRNGFDHLLGPQGSSNEQSQHCRLELISIGMILAEHLKDQHEAEDLRQLLDARLKDSLKALVAVTDPAGMLAPFGDTPRKLHHASSLRRLISTYGRHLLSDRALAEELAYPQGPRLHTSDHAGLIAFRNYLQKPDWSYLCASINEQRQDNGHHDCTSFVYSARGVRWITDPGGSGMMESGPTRHYLLSSRAHNVAIPDFREQTAGFGWIEATLSLDQARAVKVGTNVHGPCYKHSRVFVCLDDMNAIAIFDRFRSSRGTARFEANLHFEDSIALALVNGKLAIAFHKRDRLRILPYPVAGQFTGFMVKNGHAGRAGTMQGYITDGASGLKSANVLNHGFAGASDVCGGVVLGVTEDGLKRLMSLIASQQVQNLLS
;
A
#
# COMPACT_ATOMS: atom_id res chain seq x y z
N MET A 1 -30.92 15.02 -18.12
CA MET A 1 -29.74 14.70 -18.98
C MET A 1 -28.54 15.19 -18.24
N VAL A 2 -27.62 14.33 -17.92
CA VAL A 2 -26.33 14.73 -17.32
C VAL A 2 -25.54 15.42 -18.43
N ASP A 3 -25.19 16.68 -18.25
CA ASP A 3 -24.40 17.41 -19.22
C ASP A 3 -22.93 16.94 -19.08
N VAL A 4 -22.41 16.26 -20.11
CA VAL A 4 -21.04 15.75 -20.14
C VAL A 4 -20.24 16.60 -21.12
N ARG A 5 -19.32 17.40 -20.60
CA ARG A 5 -18.41 18.21 -21.39
C ARG A 5 -17.08 17.54 -21.56
N GLN A 6 -16.60 17.36 -22.79
CA GLN A 6 -15.27 16.87 -23.10
C GLN A 6 -14.31 18.05 -23.31
N ILE A 7 -13.18 18.01 -22.62
CA ILE A 7 -12.10 19.00 -22.75
C ILE A 7 -10.87 18.28 -23.29
N LEU A 8 -10.28 18.81 -24.34
CA LEU A 8 -9.01 18.34 -24.91
C LEU A 8 -7.85 19.18 -24.36
N PRO A 9 -6.65 18.60 -24.24
CA PRO A 9 -5.50 19.36 -23.80
C PRO A 9 -5.15 20.48 -24.78
N THR A 10 -4.79 21.63 -24.24
CA THR A 10 -4.37 22.80 -25.00
C THR A 10 -2.91 22.62 -25.44
N PRO A 11 -2.55 22.86 -26.75
CA PRO A 11 -1.16 22.86 -27.18
C PRO A 11 -0.35 23.92 -26.43
N ARG A 12 0.79 23.54 -25.85
CA ARG A 12 1.68 24.47 -25.15
C ARG A 12 2.57 25.20 -26.15
N GLU A 13 2.71 26.50 -26.00
CA GLU A 13 3.71 27.28 -26.72
C GLU A 13 5.11 26.84 -26.25
N ARG A 14 6.04 26.66 -27.22
CA ARG A 14 7.38 26.07 -27.07
C ARG A 14 8.17 26.61 -25.88
N GLY A 15 8.69 25.71 -25.03
CA GLY A 15 9.56 26.07 -23.92
C GLY A 15 10.33 24.96 -23.27
N ASP A 16 10.02 23.67 -23.49
CA ASP A 16 10.72 22.54 -22.89
C ASP A 16 11.44 21.66 -23.93
N GLU A 17 12.76 21.65 -23.89
CA GLU A 17 13.65 20.98 -24.85
C GLU A 17 13.66 19.44 -24.85
N SER A 18 12.76 18.77 -24.10
CA SER A 18 12.81 17.32 -23.94
C SER A 18 11.70 16.52 -24.64
N SER A 19 10.80 17.16 -25.39
CA SER A 19 9.78 16.45 -26.17
C SER A 19 10.04 16.59 -27.68
N GLN A 20 10.37 15.47 -28.34
CA GLN A 20 10.33 15.39 -29.80
C GLN A 20 8.87 15.28 -30.27
N GLU A 21 8.37 16.26 -30.99
CA GLU A 21 7.07 16.22 -31.65
C GLU A 21 7.07 15.15 -32.75
N GLY A 22 6.26 14.11 -32.59
CA GLY A 22 5.80 13.30 -33.70
C GLY A 22 4.88 14.13 -34.61
N THR A 23 4.79 13.79 -35.89
CA THR A 23 3.95 14.44 -36.91
C THR A 23 2.45 14.42 -36.64
N ASP A 24 2.01 13.83 -35.54
CA ASP A 24 0.61 13.76 -35.07
C ASP A 24 0.46 14.57 -33.76
N THR A 25 -0.28 15.68 -33.83
CA THR A 25 -0.54 16.62 -32.71
C THR A 25 -1.21 16.00 -31.47
N ARG A 26 -1.57 14.71 -31.52
CA ARG A 26 -2.22 13.96 -30.41
C ARG A 26 -1.29 12.99 -29.67
N GLN A 27 0.00 13.00 -30.01
CA GLN A 27 0.97 12.08 -29.38
C GLN A 27 2.09 12.85 -28.70
N HIS A 28 2.41 12.47 -27.47
CA HIS A 28 3.53 13.02 -26.70
C HIS A 28 4.51 11.91 -26.36
N VAL A 29 5.77 12.06 -26.73
CA VAL A 29 6.83 11.11 -26.41
C VAL A 29 7.55 11.56 -25.13
N VAL A 30 7.63 10.66 -24.14
CA VAL A 30 8.41 10.86 -22.92
C VAL A 30 9.72 10.11 -23.05
N SER A 31 10.83 10.84 -23.03
CA SER A 31 12.19 10.28 -23.13
C SER A 31 12.55 9.50 -21.85
N ASN A 32 13.49 8.57 -21.98
CA ASN A 32 14.12 7.85 -20.86
C ASN A 32 15.53 8.37 -20.52
N GLN A 33 16.03 9.37 -21.24
CA GLN A 33 17.40 9.88 -21.09
C GLN A 33 17.64 10.58 -19.75
N ASN A 34 16.58 11.04 -19.11
CA ASN A 34 16.64 11.71 -17.81
C ASN A 34 15.47 11.25 -16.94
N ARG A 35 15.73 10.93 -15.66
CA ARG A 35 14.69 10.58 -14.69
C ARG A 35 13.62 11.66 -14.52
N TRP A 36 13.89 12.89 -14.93
CA TRP A 36 12.98 14.03 -14.88
C TRP A 36 12.25 14.30 -16.20
N SER A 37 12.48 13.46 -17.22
CA SER A 37 11.77 13.59 -18.49
C SER A 37 10.26 13.46 -18.29
N ARG A 38 9.51 14.43 -18.80
CA ARG A 38 8.07 14.55 -18.60
C ARG A 38 7.35 15.12 -19.80
N ALA A 39 6.07 14.79 -19.92
CA ALA A 39 5.11 15.50 -20.76
C ALA A 39 4.08 16.20 -19.84
N THR A 40 3.66 17.38 -20.19
CA THR A 40 2.61 18.11 -19.47
C THR A 40 1.43 18.37 -20.40
N LEU A 41 0.23 18.03 -19.91
CA LEU A 41 -1.04 18.24 -20.61
C LEU A 41 -1.84 19.29 -19.84
N ASP A 42 -2.18 20.41 -20.47
CA ASP A 42 -2.94 21.50 -19.85
C ASP A 42 -4.42 21.43 -20.26
N PHE A 43 -5.32 21.37 -19.27
CA PHE A 43 -6.76 21.42 -19.46
C PHE A 43 -7.30 22.72 -18.86
N ARG A 44 -7.94 23.55 -19.67
CA ARG A 44 -8.44 24.89 -19.29
C ARG A 44 -9.96 24.96 -19.31
N ASP A 45 -10.51 26.06 -18.84
CA ASP A 45 -11.95 26.35 -18.83
C ASP A 45 -12.78 25.34 -18.02
N LEU A 46 -12.27 24.96 -16.87
CA LEU A 46 -12.89 24.00 -15.98
C LEU A 46 -14.01 24.64 -15.14
N SER A 47 -15.08 23.90 -14.97
CA SER A 47 -16.11 24.20 -13.96
C SER A 47 -15.62 23.70 -12.59
N GLN A 48 -15.93 24.48 -11.53
CA GLN A 48 -15.57 24.13 -10.14
C GLN A 48 -16.59 23.15 -9.55
N ASP A 49 -16.16 22.43 -8.54
CA ASP A 49 -16.98 21.47 -7.80
C ASP A 49 -17.67 20.44 -8.71
N VAL A 50 -16.95 20.03 -9.76
CA VAL A 50 -17.43 19.09 -10.79
C VAL A 50 -16.55 17.86 -10.81
N TRP A 51 -17.16 16.70 -10.92
CA TRP A 51 -16.43 15.46 -11.15
C TRP A 51 -15.82 15.43 -12.55
N CYS A 52 -14.55 15.08 -12.60
CA CYS A 52 -13.81 14.89 -13.84
C CYS A 52 -13.31 13.45 -13.97
N GLU A 53 -13.32 12.95 -15.19
CA GLU A 53 -12.68 11.70 -15.57
C GLU A 53 -11.56 11.99 -16.56
N LEU A 54 -10.31 11.81 -16.12
CA LEU A 54 -9.13 11.89 -16.98
C LEU A 54 -8.85 10.53 -17.58
N THR A 55 -8.67 10.47 -18.90
CA THR A 55 -8.30 9.25 -19.62
C THR A 55 -7.22 9.52 -20.63
N PHE A 56 -6.25 8.61 -20.75
CA PHE A 56 -5.24 8.59 -21.82
C PHE A 56 -4.64 7.19 -21.96
N GLN A 57 -3.88 6.96 -23.02
CA GLN A 57 -3.17 5.73 -23.26
C GLN A 57 -1.66 5.97 -23.13
N ILE A 58 -0.96 5.03 -22.50
CA ILE A 58 0.50 4.97 -22.46
C ILE A 58 0.91 3.79 -23.35
N CYS A 59 1.69 4.09 -24.39
CA CYS A 59 2.20 3.08 -25.31
C CYS A 59 3.70 2.96 -25.12
N TRP A 60 4.16 1.78 -24.77
CA TRP A 60 5.57 1.45 -24.70
C TRP A 60 6.02 0.76 -25.97
N HIS A 61 7.21 1.10 -26.48
CA HIS A 61 7.69 0.55 -27.74
C HIS A 61 8.23 -0.89 -27.55
N PRO A 62 7.89 -1.82 -28.46
CA PRO A 62 8.01 -3.26 -28.25
C PRO A 62 9.38 -3.87 -28.58
N GLU A 63 10.46 -3.11 -28.74
CA GLU A 63 11.72 -3.64 -29.27
C GLU A 63 12.44 -4.63 -28.35
N GLU A 64 12.02 -4.78 -27.08
CA GLU A 64 12.60 -5.78 -26.18
C GLU A 64 11.56 -6.63 -25.43
N LYS A 65 11.84 -7.94 -25.40
CA LYS A 65 10.93 -8.97 -24.86
C LYS A 65 10.73 -8.98 -23.35
N SER A 66 11.47 -8.21 -22.60
CA SER A 66 11.32 -8.15 -21.14
C SER A 66 11.28 -6.71 -20.65
N ARG A 67 10.11 -6.28 -20.21
CA ARG A 67 9.96 -5.05 -19.49
C ARG A 67 10.39 -5.26 -18.05
N ALA A 68 11.25 -4.40 -17.56
CA ALA A 68 11.60 -4.45 -16.15
C ALA A 68 10.39 -4.08 -15.28
N ALA A 69 10.20 -4.79 -14.18
CA ALA A 69 9.07 -4.56 -13.27
C ALA A 69 9.06 -3.16 -12.61
N HIS A 70 10.14 -2.40 -12.78
CA HIS A 70 10.33 -1.05 -12.23
C HIS A 70 10.12 0.08 -13.26
N ASP A 71 9.70 -0.25 -14.49
CA ASP A 71 9.39 0.75 -15.51
C ASP A 71 8.01 1.37 -15.24
N PHE A 72 7.99 2.58 -14.70
CA PHE A 72 6.76 3.28 -14.34
C PHE A 72 6.60 4.61 -15.04
N ALA A 73 5.34 5.00 -15.27
CA ALA A 73 4.97 6.38 -15.52
C ALA A 73 4.30 6.95 -14.26
N VAL A 74 4.79 8.07 -13.76
CA VAL A 74 4.24 8.78 -12.61
C VAL A 74 3.40 9.93 -13.09
N ILE A 75 2.16 10.02 -12.60
CA ILE A 75 1.19 11.02 -13.02
C ILE A 75 0.97 11.99 -11.87
N GLY A 76 1.27 13.25 -12.11
CA GLY A 76 0.94 14.37 -11.25
C GLY A 76 -0.26 15.13 -11.80
N VAL A 77 -1.14 15.59 -10.91
CA VAL A 77 -2.24 16.49 -11.27
C VAL A 77 -2.12 17.74 -10.42
N ASP A 78 -1.83 18.87 -11.07
CA ASP A 78 -1.77 20.18 -10.43
C ASP A 78 -3.06 20.94 -10.71
N PHE A 79 -3.78 21.29 -9.66
CA PHE A 79 -4.94 22.17 -9.72
C PHE A 79 -4.46 23.61 -9.59
N LEU A 80 -4.79 24.44 -10.56
CA LEU A 80 -4.28 25.80 -10.66
C LEU A 80 -5.44 26.82 -10.64
N THR A 81 -5.27 27.86 -9.87
CA THR A 81 -6.15 29.03 -9.83
C THR A 81 -5.95 29.91 -11.06
N GLU A 82 -6.74 30.98 -11.21
CA GLU A 82 -6.63 31.92 -12.32
C GLU A 82 -5.27 32.65 -12.35
N ASP A 83 -4.67 32.89 -11.19
CA ASP A 83 -3.33 33.50 -11.06
C ASP A 83 -2.18 32.50 -11.17
N GLY A 84 -2.48 31.22 -11.42
CA GLY A 84 -1.50 30.15 -11.56
C GLY A 84 -0.98 29.59 -10.24
N SER A 85 -1.58 29.94 -9.10
CA SER A 85 -1.26 29.33 -7.81
C SER A 85 -1.76 27.88 -7.75
N SER A 86 -0.95 26.97 -7.19
CA SER A 86 -1.28 25.55 -7.08
C SER A 86 -2.16 25.27 -5.85
N ILE A 87 -3.25 24.53 -6.05
CA ILE A 87 -4.09 23.98 -5.00
C ILE A 87 -3.67 22.54 -4.76
N ASP A 88 -3.61 22.11 -3.49
CA ASP A 88 -3.20 20.78 -3.15
C ASP A 88 -4.25 19.72 -3.56
N PHE A 89 -3.84 18.70 -4.31
CA PHE A 89 -4.70 17.60 -4.74
C PHE A 89 -5.20 16.73 -3.55
N ALA A 90 -4.60 16.84 -2.35
CA ALA A 90 -5.11 16.15 -1.15
C ALA A 90 -6.58 16.51 -0.84
N TYR A 91 -7.04 17.64 -1.34
CA TYR A 91 -8.44 18.10 -1.23
C TYR A 91 -9.31 17.71 -2.41
N ALA A 92 -8.76 16.97 -3.38
CA ALA A 92 -9.53 16.47 -4.51
C ALA A 92 -9.97 15.02 -4.23
N PRO A 93 -11.23 14.76 -3.83
CA PRO A 93 -11.73 13.41 -3.68
C PRO A 93 -11.51 12.59 -4.94
N GLY A 94 -11.11 11.34 -4.79
CA GLY A 94 -10.85 10.43 -5.89
C GLY A 94 -9.39 10.37 -6.37
N LEU A 95 -8.51 11.26 -5.92
CA LEU A 95 -7.07 11.19 -6.18
C LEU A 95 -6.32 10.56 -4.99
N ASN A 96 -5.57 9.53 -5.28
CA ASN A 96 -4.66 8.92 -4.33
C ASN A 96 -3.23 9.42 -4.58
N ARG A 97 -2.47 9.55 -3.50
CA ARG A 97 -1.07 9.94 -3.57
C ARG A 97 -0.25 8.82 -4.24
N ALA A 98 0.65 9.18 -5.15
CA ALA A 98 1.56 8.21 -5.73
C ALA A 98 2.56 7.72 -4.67
N GLN A 99 2.90 6.43 -4.74
CA GLN A 99 3.87 5.82 -3.82
C GLN A 99 5.29 6.29 -4.07
N ILE A 100 5.60 6.64 -5.32
CA ILE A 100 6.94 7.03 -5.75
C ILE A 100 7.20 8.52 -5.46
N ASP A 101 6.17 9.35 -5.55
CA ASP A 101 6.27 10.80 -5.46
C ASP A 101 5.07 11.37 -4.69
N PRO A 102 5.26 11.97 -3.50
CA PRO A 102 4.18 12.49 -2.69
C PRO A 102 3.45 13.68 -3.33
N HIS A 103 4.04 14.31 -4.36
CA HIS A 103 3.44 15.39 -5.13
C HIS A 103 2.69 14.89 -6.37
N SER A 104 2.71 13.59 -6.63
CA SER A 104 1.97 12.95 -7.70
C SER A 104 0.82 12.11 -7.13
N CYS A 105 -0.24 11.96 -7.92
CA CYS A 105 -1.48 11.35 -7.44
C CYS A 105 -1.77 9.97 -8.01
N HIS A 106 -0.99 9.48 -8.98
CA HIS A 106 -1.28 8.21 -9.64
C HIS A 106 -0.03 7.62 -10.29
N ILE A 107 0.03 6.28 -10.36
CA ILE A 107 1.09 5.54 -11.04
C ILE A 107 0.47 4.69 -12.15
N ALA A 108 1.04 4.76 -13.35
CA ALA A 108 0.76 3.83 -14.42
C ALA A 108 1.97 2.91 -14.65
N GLY A 109 1.73 1.62 -14.62
CA GLY A 109 2.76 0.60 -14.77
C GLY A 109 2.28 -0.58 -15.60
N PRO A 110 3.00 -1.72 -15.56
CA PRO A 110 2.65 -2.92 -16.29
C PRO A 110 1.22 -3.46 -16.04
N ASP A 111 0.64 -3.13 -14.89
CA ASP A 111 -0.70 -3.59 -14.49
C ASP A 111 -1.84 -2.92 -15.28
N TYR A 112 -1.55 -1.83 -15.98
CA TYR A 112 -2.52 -1.10 -16.81
C TYR A 112 -2.54 -1.55 -18.27
N TYR A 113 -2.13 -2.79 -18.54
CA TYR A 113 -2.18 -3.36 -19.88
C TYR A 113 -3.60 -3.48 -20.42
N ASP A 114 -3.79 -3.03 -21.67
CA ASP A 114 -4.99 -3.35 -22.43
C ASP A 114 -4.76 -4.71 -23.13
N PRO A 115 -5.41 -5.80 -22.67
CA PRO A 115 -5.23 -7.13 -23.25
C PRO A 115 -5.82 -7.26 -24.66
N SER A 116 -6.52 -6.21 -25.17
CA SER A 116 -7.11 -6.22 -26.53
C SER A 116 -6.11 -5.86 -27.63
N SER A 117 -4.91 -5.43 -27.29
CA SER A 117 -3.89 -4.98 -28.23
C SER A 117 -2.83 -6.06 -28.44
N ASP A 118 -2.93 -6.82 -29.52
CA ASP A 118 -2.03 -7.93 -29.87
C ASP A 118 -0.59 -7.49 -30.25
N GLN A 119 -0.30 -6.21 -30.40
CA GLN A 119 0.95 -5.76 -31.01
C GLN A 119 1.70 -4.63 -30.28
N THR A 120 1.12 -3.96 -29.30
CA THR A 120 1.78 -2.89 -28.55
C THR A 120 1.47 -3.01 -27.06
N HIS A 121 2.51 -2.87 -26.23
CA HIS A 121 2.32 -2.76 -24.80
C HIS A 121 1.62 -1.44 -24.49
N THR A 122 0.31 -1.42 -24.49
CA THR A 122 -0.51 -0.23 -24.26
C THR A 122 -1.22 -0.34 -22.91
N GLY A 123 -1.01 0.61 -22.04
CA GLY A 123 -1.76 0.79 -20.80
C GLY A 123 -2.78 1.91 -20.96
N ARG A 124 -4.02 1.67 -20.52
CA ARG A 124 -5.04 2.71 -20.41
C ARG A 124 -5.06 3.27 -19.01
N VAL A 125 -4.86 4.56 -18.86
CA VAL A 125 -5.01 5.28 -17.60
C VAL A 125 -6.40 5.89 -17.55
N ARG A 126 -7.08 5.71 -16.41
CA ARG A 126 -8.38 6.30 -16.10
C ARG A 126 -8.38 6.73 -14.66
N CYS A 127 -8.69 7.98 -14.40
CA CYS A 127 -8.66 8.59 -13.09
C CYS A 127 -9.88 9.50 -12.94
N THR A 128 -10.66 9.32 -11.87
CA THR A 128 -11.86 10.11 -11.60
C THR A 128 -11.67 10.88 -10.30
N PHE A 129 -11.93 12.19 -10.33
CA PHE A 129 -11.74 13.07 -9.18
C PHE A 129 -12.69 14.27 -9.21
N LEU A 130 -12.90 14.85 -8.03
CA LEU A 130 -13.63 16.12 -7.89
C LEU A 130 -12.66 17.28 -7.99
N VAL A 131 -12.95 18.24 -8.88
CA VAL A 131 -12.14 19.46 -9.04
C VAL A 131 -12.37 20.40 -7.85
N PRO A 132 -11.34 20.67 -7.02
CA PRO A 132 -11.52 21.56 -5.87
C PRO A 132 -11.73 23.01 -6.31
N SER A 133 -12.58 23.74 -5.61
CA SER A 133 -12.71 25.20 -5.76
C SER A 133 -11.47 25.89 -5.13
N PRO A 134 -10.88 26.94 -5.72
CA PRO A 134 -11.26 27.70 -6.91
C PRO A 134 -10.45 27.34 -8.20
N THR A 135 -10.27 26.08 -8.51
CA THR A 135 -9.53 25.64 -9.70
C THR A 135 -10.06 26.28 -11.01
N ARG A 136 -9.17 26.73 -11.86
CA ARG A 136 -9.48 27.23 -13.22
C ARG A 136 -8.88 26.37 -14.32
N HIS A 137 -7.71 25.81 -14.08
CA HIS A 137 -7.14 24.85 -15.01
C HIS A 137 -6.39 23.72 -14.29
N ILE A 138 -6.19 22.62 -14.98
CA ILE A 138 -5.48 21.45 -14.49
C ILE A 138 -4.28 21.20 -15.39
N ALA A 139 -3.09 21.06 -14.80
CA ALA A 139 -1.90 20.59 -15.49
C ALA A 139 -1.65 19.14 -15.08
N VAL A 140 -1.70 18.23 -16.04
CA VAL A 140 -1.37 16.81 -15.84
C VAL A 140 0.05 16.57 -16.31
N THR A 141 0.93 16.24 -15.38
CA THR A 141 2.35 15.94 -15.65
C THR A 141 2.55 14.43 -15.64
N ILE A 142 3.04 13.88 -16.74
CA ILE A 142 3.35 12.46 -16.86
C ILE A 142 4.86 12.33 -17.00
N ARG A 143 5.47 11.71 -16.00
CA ARG A 143 6.92 11.61 -15.85
C ARG A 143 7.39 10.17 -16.00
N SER A 144 8.53 9.98 -16.66
CA SER A 144 9.24 8.72 -16.69
C SER A 144 9.89 8.46 -15.32
N TRP A 145 9.75 7.25 -14.81
CA TRP A 145 10.46 6.81 -13.62
C TRP A 145 11.26 5.57 -13.94
N ARG A 146 12.61 5.74 -14.03
CA ARG A 146 13.56 4.65 -14.29
C ARG A 146 13.19 3.75 -15.47
N ASN A 147 12.50 4.29 -16.48
CA ASN A 147 12.17 3.52 -17.67
C ASN A 147 13.44 3.27 -18.48
N SER A 148 13.62 2.03 -18.90
CA SER A 148 14.67 1.63 -19.83
C SER A 148 14.44 2.15 -21.26
N HIS A 149 13.18 2.46 -21.59
CA HIS A 149 12.75 2.88 -22.94
C HIS A 149 11.79 4.07 -22.88
N PRO A 150 11.79 4.92 -23.92
CA PRO A 150 10.79 5.97 -24.03
C PRO A 150 9.39 5.39 -24.22
N PHE A 151 8.36 6.14 -23.84
CA PHE A 151 6.97 5.79 -24.06
C PHE A 151 6.18 6.94 -24.68
N THR A 152 5.05 6.65 -25.29
CA THR A 152 4.19 7.62 -25.96
C THR A 152 2.85 7.71 -25.24
N ILE A 153 2.35 8.94 -25.06
CA ILE A 153 1.01 9.22 -24.52
C ILE A 153 0.10 9.54 -25.69
N ARG A 154 -1.10 8.94 -25.71
CA ARG A 154 -2.10 9.11 -26.77
C ARG A 154 -3.49 9.32 -26.18
N ASP A 155 -4.37 9.95 -26.98
CA ASP A 155 -5.82 10.07 -26.73
C ASP A 155 -6.16 10.67 -25.35
N ALA A 156 -5.39 11.65 -24.89
CA ALA A 156 -5.63 12.32 -23.62
C ALA A 156 -6.91 13.18 -23.69
N LYS A 157 -7.80 12.99 -22.72
CA LYS A 157 -9.04 13.77 -22.58
C LYS A 157 -9.50 13.84 -21.16
N LEU A 158 -10.18 14.93 -20.83
CA LEU A 158 -10.84 15.16 -19.56
C LEU A 158 -12.34 15.30 -19.81
N LEU A 159 -13.14 14.49 -19.13
CA LEU A 159 -14.61 14.55 -19.19
C LEU A 159 -15.10 15.19 -17.89
N GLN A 160 -15.82 16.30 -17.98
CA GLN A 160 -16.53 16.89 -16.85
C GLN A 160 -17.97 16.41 -16.83
N VAL A 161 -18.44 16.02 -15.65
CA VAL A 161 -19.81 15.55 -15.40
C VAL A 161 -20.48 16.53 -14.46
N ALA A 162 -21.43 17.31 -14.96
CA ALA A 162 -22.16 18.27 -14.14
C ALA A 162 -23.00 17.55 -13.06
N HIS A 163 -22.86 18.00 -11.81
CA HIS A 163 -23.63 17.51 -10.67
C HIS A 163 -24.83 18.40 -10.36
N THR A 164 -25.92 17.77 -9.97
CA THR A 164 -26.93 18.45 -9.16
C THR A 164 -26.49 18.44 -7.68
N THR A 165 -26.50 19.60 -7.07
CA THR A 165 -25.89 19.97 -5.78
C THR A 165 -26.35 19.22 -4.53
N ASP A 166 -27.19 18.19 -4.65
CA ASP A 166 -27.79 17.50 -3.48
C ASP A 166 -26.93 16.37 -2.90
N ASP A 167 -25.90 15.88 -3.60
CA ASP A 167 -25.13 14.69 -3.18
C ASP A 167 -23.80 15.02 -2.45
N ALA A 168 -23.31 16.25 -2.52
CA ALA A 168 -22.08 16.66 -1.80
C ALA A 168 -22.29 16.86 -0.28
N ALA A 169 -23.52 16.95 0.17
CA ALA A 169 -23.89 17.23 1.56
C ALA A 169 -23.98 15.99 2.48
N GLN A 170 -23.72 14.77 1.98
CA GLN A 170 -23.82 13.53 2.76
C GLN A 170 -22.49 12.85 3.08
N ALA A 171 -21.35 13.54 2.92
CA ALA A 171 -20.16 13.17 3.67
C ALA A 171 -20.45 13.49 5.14
N ASP A 172 -20.48 12.47 5.97
CA ASP A 172 -20.81 12.58 7.40
C ASP A 172 -19.95 13.66 8.09
N PRO A 173 -20.55 14.80 8.53
CA PRO A 173 -19.80 15.85 9.22
C PRO A 173 -19.30 15.39 10.60
N SER A 174 -19.68 14.19 11.07
CA SER A 174 -19.21 13.62 12.34
C SER A 174 -17.85 12.94 12.23
N ARG A 175 -17.27 12.74 11.06
CA ARG A 175 -15.85 12.42 10.90
C ARG A 175 -15.04 13.68 11.13
N SER A 176 -14.93 14.11 12.36
CA SER A 176 -13.94 15.11 12.75
C SER A 176 -12.56 14.49 12.55
N VAL A 177 -11.96 14.73 11.39
CA VAL A 177 -10.55 14.42 11.17
C VAL A 177 -9.79 15.24 12.21
N PRO A 178 -8.97 14.64 13.08
CA PRO A 178 -8.18 15.40 14.03
C PRO A 178 -7.35 16.43 13.25
N PRO A 179 -7.09 17.60 13.84
CA PRO A 179 -6.30 18.61 13.16
C PRO A 179 -4.96 18.01 12.72
N PRO A 180 -4.49 18.31 11.50
CA PRO A 180 -3.27 17.74 10.97
C PRO A 180 -2.08 18.17 11.83
N THR A 181 -1.15 17.25 12.05
CA THR A 181 0.12 17.49 12.76
C THR A 181 1.28 17.48 11.76
N LEU A 182 2.46 17.99 12.16
CA LEU A 182 3.67 17.95 11.31
C LEU A 182 4.07 16.52 10.88
N ASN A 183 3.65 15.53 11.64
CA ASN A 183 3.92 14.12 11.39
C ASN A 183 2.76 13.40 10.68
N ASP A 184 1.73 14.15 10.21
CA ASP A 184 0.66 13.53 9.42
C ASP A 184 1.25 13.02 8.09
N PRO A 185 1.19 11.71 7.81
CA PRO A 185 1.74 11.14 6.58
C PRO A 185 0.94 11.53 5.35
N ARG A 186 -0.32 11.93 5.53
CA ARG A 186 -1.11 12.49 4.44
C ARG A 186 -0.62 13.88 4.14
N ARG A 187 -0.58 14.24 2.86
CA ARG A 187 -0.32 15.62 2.51
C ARG A 187 -1.39 16.50 3.15
N SER A 188 -1.00 17.26 4.13
CA SER A 188 -1.88 18.07 4.97
C SER A 188 -1.25 19.41 5.25
N TRP A 189 -2.03 20.34 5.77
CA TRP A 189 -1.58 21.68 6.11
C TRP A 189 -1.59 21.83 7.61
N VAL A 190 -0.43 22.08 8.17
CA VAL A 190 -0.28 22.35 9.60
C VAL A 190 -0.15 23.84 9.79
N GLU A 191 -1.11 24.46 10.45
CA GLU A 191 -1.05 25.88 10.80
C GLU A 191 0.12 26.15 11.77
N LEU A 192 1.03 27.03 11.35
CA LEU A 192 2.17 27.44 12.17
C LEU A 192 1.74 28.50 13.18
N LYS A 193 2.27 28.38 14.41
CA LYS A 193 2.03 29.29 15.54
C LYS A 193 3.33 29.97 15.97
N MET A 194 3.24 30.86 16.92
CA MET A 194 4.42 31.48 17.57
C MET A 194 5.26 30.45 18.34
N GLU A 195 4.62 29.37 18.84
CA GLU A 195 5.34 28.23 19.41
C GLU A 195 5.85 27.33 18.28
N PRO A 196 7.14 26.97 18.31
CA PRO A 196 7.70 26.14 17.23
C PRO A 196 7.15 24.72 17.26
N ALA A 197 6.76 24.23 16.08
CA ALA A 197 6.47 22.82 15.85
C ALA A 197 7.75 22.10 15.41
N TRP A 198 8.22 21.14 16.21
CA TRP A 198 9.53 20.53 16.06
C TRP A 198 9.50 19.25 15.25
N LEU A 199 10.51 19.09 14.38
CA LEU A 199 10.87 17.86 13.69
C LEU A 199 12.36 17.57 13.94
N THR A 200 12.69 16.30 14.19
CA THR A 200 14.08 15.86 14.41
C THR A 200 14.55 14.99 13.25
N TYR A 201 15.72 15.29 12.72
CA TYR A 201 16.35 14.55 11.64
C TYR A 201 17.75 14.09 12.05
N GLY A 202 18.17 12.92 11.59
CA GLY A 202 19.55 12.49 11.64
C GLY A 202 20.41 13.31 10.69
N VAL A 203 21.67 13.58 11.07
CA VAL A 203 22.63 14.29 10.24
C VAL A 203 23.95 13.57 10.21
N VAL A 204 24.69 13.81 9.15
CA VAL A 204 26.08 13.35 8.98
C VAL A 204 26.99 14.57 9.15
N PRO A 205 27.95 14.56 10.06
CA PRO A 205 28.86 15.69 10.28
C PRO A 205 29.48 16.18 8.98
N ALA A 206 29.44 17.49 8.78
CA ALA A 206 29.96 18.19 7.62
C ALA A 206 29.28 17.84 6.24
N GLU A 207 28.26 16.99 6.22
CA GLU A 207 27.42 16.75 5.02
C GLU A 207 26.14 17.57 5.08
N THR A 208 25.81 18.25 3.98
CA THR A 208 24.64 19.11 3.94
C THR A 208 23.35 18.27 3.91
N LEU A 209 22.47 18.50 4.86
CA LEU A 209 21.09 18.01 4.86
C LEU A 209 20.21 19.03 4.14
N PHE A 210 19.50 18.58 3.11
CA PHE A 210 18.48 19.36 2.43
C PHE A 210 17.12 19.00 2.99
N VAL A 211 16.33 20.00 3.43
CA VAL A 211 14.93 19.85 3.85
C VAL A 211 14.08 20.72 2.94
N ARG A 212 13.19 20.08 2.17
CA ARG A 212 12.31 20.75 1.21
C ARG A 212 10.88 20.71 1.67
N GLY A 213 10.17 21.82 1.51
CA GLY A 213 8.78 21.94 1.89
C GLY A 213 8.05 23.04 1.14
N GLN A 214 6.81 23.22 1.50
CA GLN A 214 5.93 24.24 0.94
C GLN A 214 5.15 24.95 2.05
N LEU A 215 5.11 26.28 1.98
CA LEU A 215 4.27 27.12 2.82
C LEU A 215 3.09 27.65 2.03
N ILE A 216 1.95 27.76 2.68
CA ILE A 216 0.74 28.36 2.12
C ILE A 216 0.24 29.43 3.07
N THR A 217 -0.15 30.59 2.54
CA THR A 217 -0.75 31.67 3.30
C THR A 217 -2.00 32.20 2.64
N GLN A 218 -2.95 32.61 3.46
CA GLN A 218 -4.13 33.36 3.01
C GLN A 218 -3.88 34.85 2.94
N ASN A 219 -2.87 35.35 3.66
CA ASN A 219 -2.52 36.79 3.73
C ASN A 219 -1.03 37.00 3.50
N VAL A 220 -0.67 37.38 2.28
CA VAL A 220 0.73 37.59 1.84
C VAL A 220 1.40 38.78 2.58
N SER A 221 0.63 39.72 3.11
CA SER A 221 1.16 40.93 3.77
C SER A 221 1.57 40.69 5.24
N ALA A 222 1.28 39.54 5.81
CA ALA A 222 1.46 39.29 7.25
C ALA A 222 2.87 38.83 7.65
N GLY A 223 3.82 38.67 6.73
CA GLY A 223 5.20 38.31 7.03
C GLY A 223 5.55 36.87 6.61
N GLY A 224 6.66 36.33 7.13
CA GLY A 224 7.22 35.04 6.82
C GLY A 224 7.11 34.06 7.99
N ALA A 225 7.60 32.83 7.73
CA ALA A 225 7.87 31.83 8.73
C ALA A 225 9.37 31.77 9.02
N LEU A 226 9.74 31.14 10.11
CA LEU A 226 11.13 30.82 10.42
C LEU A 226 11.27 29.35 10.80
N ALA A 227 12.45 28.80 10.51
CA ALA A 227 12.88 27.48 10.96
C ALA A 227 13.97 27.66 12.01
N ARG A 228 13.70 27.33 13.27
CA ARG A 228 14.72 27.29 14.34
C ARG A 228 15.55 26.04 14.15
N VAL A 229 16.86 26.12 14.42
CA VAL A 229 17.78 25.02 14.20
C VAL A 229 18.58 24.71 15.47
N ILE A 230 18.53 23.47 15.95
CA ILE A 230 19.28 23.02 17.13
C ILE A 230 19.99 21.71 16.76
N PHE A 231 21.33 21.73 16.77
CA PHE A 231 22.13 20.53 16.58
C PHE A 231 22.40 19.83 17.92
N ARG A 232 22.38 18.50 17.93
CA ARG A 232 22.67 17.69 19.11
C ARG A 232 23.70 16.59 18.82
N ASN A 233 24.55 16.35 19.83
CA ASN A 233 25.50 15.24 19.80
C ASN A 233 24.82 13.91 20.23
N ARG A 234 25.62 12.81 20.27
CA ARG A 234 25.15 11.47 20.67
C ARG A 234 24.59 11.40 22.10
N ASN A 235 24.96 12.33 22.97
CA ASN A 235 24.46 12.41 24.35
C ASN A 235 23.17 13.24 24.46
N GLY A 236 22.68 13.81 23.34
CA GLY A 236 21.52 14.74 23.33
C GLY A 236 21.87 16.18 23.74
N GLU A 237 23.15 16.50 23.98
CA GLU A 237 23.60 17.84 24.35
C GLU A 237 23.61 18.75 23.11
N ILE A 238 23.28 20.04 23.31
CA ILE A 238 23.27 21.04 22.24
C ILE A 238 24.69 21.30 21.77
N VAL A 239 24.92 21.21 20.49
CA VAL A 239 26.17 21.57 19.83
C VAL A 239 26.04 22.99 19.28
N ALA A 240 27.11 23.77 19.35
CA ALA A 240 27.13 25.13 18.79
C ALA A 240 26.78 25.10 17.30
N SER A 241 25.86 25.99 16.90
CA SER A 241 25.49 26.13 15.50
C SER A 241 26.65 26.70 14.68
N PRO A 242 26.76 26.37 13.38
CA PRO A 242 27.74 26.98 12.48
C PRO A 242 27.62 28.51 12.44
N ASP A 243 28.74 29.22 12.24
CA ASP A 243 28.79 30.69 12.25
C ASP A 243 28.00 31.34 11.09
N ASP A 244 27.67 30.58 10.04
CA ASP A 244 26.88 31.03 8.88
C ASP A 244 25.38 31.05 9.14
N LEU A 245 24.90 30.45 10.25
CA LEU A 245 23.49 30.52 10.63
C LEU A 245 23.20 31.78 11.44
N PRO A 246 22.20 32.60 11.01
CA PRO A 246 21.73 33.72 11.80
C PRO A 246 21.32 33.27 13.20
N THR A 247 21.67 34.07 14.22
CA THR A 247 21.31 33.81 15.61
C THR A 247 20.58 34.99 16.22
N SER A 248 19.59 34.71 17.03
CA SER A 248 18.82 35.70 17.80
C SER A 248 18.82 35.32 19.27
N PRO A 249 18.90 36.31 20.19
CA PRO A 249 18.79 36.04 21.63
C PRO A 249 17.47 35.41 22.05
N VAL A 250 16.40 35.54 21.22
CA VAL A 250 15.04 35.07 21.52
C VAL A 250 14.79 33.69 20.97
N VAL A 251 15.20 33.40 19.72
CA VAL A 251 14.86 32.17 19.04
C VAL A 251 16.05 31.22 18.82
N GLY A 252 17.26 31.67 19.15
CA GLY A 252 18.48 30.91 18.88
C GLY A 252 18.90 30.98 17.40
N ALA A 253 19.54 29.94 16.89
CA ALA A 253 19.88 29.83 15.47
C ALA A 253 18.61 29.58 14.65
N TYR A 254 18.50 30.24 13.51
CA TYR A 254 17.29 30.17 12.66
C TYR A 254 17.60 30.41 11.19
N ILE A 255 16.66 30.01 10.33
CA ILE A 255 16.60 30.36 8.91
C ILE A 255 15.27 31.04 8.64
N ASP A 256 15.31 32.20 8.01
CA ASP A 256 14.11 32.94 7.60
C ASP A 256 13.52 32.31 6.32
N ILE A 257 12.21 32.12 6.31
CA ILE A 257 11.47 31.59 5.16
C ILE A 257 10.45 32.67 4.75
N PRO A 258 10.85 33.59 3.85
CA PRO A 258 9.95 34.69 3.45
C PRO A 258 8.78 34.12 2.63
N VAL A 259 7.56 34.54 2.95
CA VAL A 259 6.33 34.17 2.23
C VAL A 259 5.81 35.41 1.49
N ASN A 260 6.11 35.51 0.21
CA ASN A 260 5.74 36.60 -0.68
C ASN A 260 4.68 36.25 -1.73
N ARG A 261 4.14 35.02 -1.67
CA ARG A 261 3.07 34.47 -2.53
C ARG A 261 2.17 33.57 -1.70
N GLN A 262 0.96 33.33 -2.17
CA GLN A 262 0.03 32.41 -1.49
C GLN A 262 0.64 31.02 -1.27
N THR A 263 1.50 30.58 -2.17
CA THR A 263 2.23 29.32 -2.07
C THR A 263 3.72 29.56 -2.28
N ARG A 264 4.54 29.11 -1.34
CA ARG A 264 6.01 29.23 -1.37
C ARG A 264 6.67 27.88 -1.15
N ARG A 265 7.40 27.37 -2.13
CA ARG A 265 8.35 26.25 -1.93
C ARG A 265 9.65 26.80 -1.32
N PHE A 266 10.23 26.03 -0.40
CA PHE A 266 11.49 26.36 0.22
C PHE A 266 12.42 25.17 0.30
N THR A 267 13.71 25.43 0.41
CA THR A 267 14.75 24.45 0.71
C THR A 267 15.60 25.01 1.85
N LEU A 268 15.75 24.24 2.93
CA LEU A 268 16.72 24.53 3.98
C LEU A 268 17.96 23.71 3.65
N GLU A 269 19.12 24.35 3.73
CA GLU A 269 20.44 23.74 3.56
C GLU A 269 21.13 23.82 4.90
N LEU A 270 21.34 22.67 5.54
CA LEU A 270 21.89 22.58 6.89
C LEU A 270 23.18 21.77 6.85
N THR A 271 24.30 22.42 7.08
CA THR A 271 25.59 21.73 7.22
C THR A 271 25.90 21.55 8.71
N PRO A 272 25.79 20.31 9.23
CA PRO A 272 25.96 20.04 10.65
C PRO A 272 27.42 20.23 11.09
N PRO A 273 27.64 20.70 12.33
CA PRO A 273 28.98 20.72 12.93
C PRO A 273 29.48 19.30 13.23
N ASP A 274 30.79 19.14 13.40
CA ASP A 274 31.50 17.85 13.50
C ASP A 274 30.97 16.87 14.56
N GLN A 275 30.38 17.37 15.62
CA GLN A 275 29.88 16.54 16.74
C GLN A 275 28.39 16.25 16.64
N ALA A 276 27.69 16.87 15.70
CA ALA A 276 26.24 16.71 15.57
C ALA A 276 25.88 15.35 14.98
N VAL A 277 24.86 14.71 15.53
CA VAL A 277 24.24 13.48 15.00
C VAL A 277 22.76 13.66 14.68
N THR A 278 22.12 14.68 15.29
CA THR A 278 20.73 15.06 14.98
C THR A 278 20.60 16.56 14.87
N VAL A 279 19.58 17.00 14.13
CA VAL A 279 19.13 18.38 14.09
C VAL A 279 17.63 18.44 14.39
N ASP A 280 17.25 19.30 15.33
CA ASP A 280 15.86 19.65 15.58
C ASP A 280 15.54 20.92 14.78
N ILE A 281 14.48 20.88 13.97
CA ILE A 281 14.00 22.01 13.18
C ILE A 281 12.63 22.41 13.68
N GLY A 282 12.50 23.61 14.21
CA GLY A 282 11.24 24.15 14.76
C GLY A 282 10.62 25.19 13.84
N PHE A 283 9.50 24.86 13.19
CA PHE A 283 8.79 25.77 12.30
C PHE A 283 7.81 26.63 13.09
N GLN A 284 7.87 27.95 12.90
CA GLN A 284 6.95 28.90 13.55
C GLN A 284 6.74 30.15 12.69
N VAL A 285 5.74 30.97 13.02
CA VAL A 285 5.56 32.30 12.43
C VAL A 285 6.32 33.35 13.22
N TRP A 286 6.64 34.48 12.57
CA TRP A 286 7.24 35.63 13.23
C TRP A 286 6.22 36.46 14.04
N ARG A 287 4.92 36.40 13.68
CA ARG A 287 3.83 37.22 14.28
C ARG A 287 2.55 36.38 14.33
N ASP A 288 1.79 36.55 15.40
CA ASP A 288 0.50 35.83 15.57
C ASP A 288 -0.54 36.12 14.49
N GLU A 289 -0.43 37.25 13.80
CA GLU A 289 -1.35 37.65 12.72
C GLU A 289 -1.09 36.90 11.40
N ALA A 290 0.03 36.17 11.29
CA ALA A 290 0.40 35.48 10.08
C ALA A 290 -0.31 34.13 10.00
N GLN A 291 -1.27 34.00 9.09
CA GLN A 291 -1.97 32.74 8.79
C GLN A 291 -1.15 31.93 7.76
N ILE A 292 -0.13 31.23 8.23
CA ILE A 292 0.77 30.43 7.42
C ILE A 292 0.64 28.97 7.81
N SER A 293 0.45 28.10 6.80
CA SER A 293 0.43 26.66 6.98
C SER A 293 1.62 26.02 6.29
N LEU A 294 2.22 25.03 6.94
CA LEU A 294 3.27 24.18 6.41
C LEU A 294 2.64 22.92 5.79
N VAL A 295 2.96 22.66 4.55
CA VAL A 295 2.53 21.42 3.87
C VAL A 295 3.44 20.27 4.29
N THR A 296 2.86 19.18 4.76
CA THR A 296 3.56 17.98 5.19
C THR A 296 3.22 16.78 4.30
N PRO A 297 4.03 15.73 4.23
CA PRO A 297 5.37 15.59 4.84
C PRO A 297 6.45 16.43 4.15
N LEU A 298 7.51 16.76 4.89
CA LEU A 298 8.71 17.39 4.32
C LEU A 298 9.60 16.32 3.65
N GLU A 299 10.31 16.72 2.60
CA GLU A 299 11.29 15.87 1.94
C GLU A 299 12.68 16.14 2.50
N THR A 300 13.45 15.08 2.77
CA THR A 300 14.84 15.20 3.21
C THR A 300 15.78 14.43 2.30
N SER A 301 16.97 14.97 2.05
CA SER A 301 18.03 14.28 1.33
C SER A 301 19.38 14.77 1.81
N LEU A 302 20.40 13.91 1.75
CA LEU A 302 21.78 14.32 1.91
C LEU A 302 22.30 15.02 0.64
N SER A 303 23.49 15.60 0.72
CA SER A 303 24.21 16.09 -0.46
C SER A 303 24.32 15.00 -1.52
N ASP A 304 24.33 15.40 -2.81
CA ASP A 304 24.41 14.47 -3.94
C ASP A 304 25.63 13.54 -3.89
N ASN A 305 26.66 13.91 -3.17
CA ASN A 305 27.91 13.14 -3.03
C ASN A 305 27.72 11.75 -2.39
N LEU A 306 26.71 11.57 -1.53
CA LEU A 306 26.47 10.31 -0.82
C LEU A 306 25.23 9.56 -1.35
N LEU A 307 24.59 10.05 -2.39
CA LEU A 307 23.54 9.30 -3.06
C LEU A 307 24.14 8.11 -3.79
N LEU A 308 23.56 6.92 -3.62
CA LEU A 308 23.99 5.70 -4.28
C LEU A 308 24.08 5.91 -5.80
N GLU A 309 23.09 6.57 -6.38
CA GLU A 309 23.01 6.83 -7.82
C GLU A 309 24.19 7.70 -8.32
N SER A 310 24.64 8.68 -7.56
CA SER A 310 25.82 9.49 -7.94
C SER A 310 27.13 8.73 -7.72
N ILE A 311 27.18 7.82 -6.75
CA ILE A 311 28.33 6.94 -6.55
C ILE A 311 28.45 5.93 -7.70
N LEU A 312 27.33 5.37 -8.15
CA LEU A 312 27.27 4.39 -9.25
C LEU A 312 27.55 4.98 -10.65
N SER A 313 27.69 6.29 -10.79
CA SER A 313 28.11 6.91 -12.05
C SER A 313 29.56 6.55 -12.42
N GLU A 314 30.36 6.04 -11.46
CA GLU A 314 31.72 5.58 -11.66
C GLU A 314 31.75 4.05 -11.85
N GLU A 315 32.82 3.51 -12.44
CA GLU A 315 33.02 2.06 -12.55
C GLU A 315 33.33 1.46 -11.17
N ILE A 316 32.33 0.96 -10.49
CA ILE A 316 32.41 0.28 -9.20
C ILE A 316 32.43 -1.23 -9.42
N ALA A 317 33.55 -1.87 -9.13
CA ALA A 317 33.77 -3.28 -9.42
C ALA A 317 32.97 -4.22 -8.48
N ASP A 318 32.83 -3.85 -7.20
CA ASP A 318 32.15 -4.64 -6.17
C ASP A 318 31.73 -3.76 -4.98
N ALA A 319 31.01 -4.36 -4.03
CA ALA A 319 30.52 -3.67 -2.85
C ALA A 319 31.66 -3.10 -1.96
N SER A 320 32.82 -3.76 -1.90
CA SER A 320 33.96 -3.24 -1.14
C SER A 320 34.56 -1.97 -1.77
N ALA A 321 34.63 -1.93 -3.09
CA ALA A 321 35.06 -0.72 -3.83
C ALA A 321 34.07 0.43 -3.59
N LEU A 322 32.76 0.14 -3.57
CA LEU A 322 31.72 1.13 -3.24
C LEU A 322 31.91 1.70 -1.83
N VAL A 323 32.14 0.84 -0.84
CA VAL A 323 32.40 1.29 0.54
C VAL A 323 33.66 2.17 0.61
N GLY A 324 34.72 1.81 -0.09
CA GLY A 324 35.94 2.64 -0.21
C GLY A 324 35.62 4.02 -0.75
N GLU A 325 34.81 4.11 -1.80
CA GLU A 325 34.37 5.37 -2.39
C GLU A 325 33.50 6.20 -1.45
N VAL A 326 32.59 5.57 -0.69
CA VAL A 326 31.78 6.23 0.34
C VAL A 326 32.66 6.88 1.39
N PHE A 327 33.66 6.15 1.92
CA PHE A 327 34.62 6.71 2.89
C PHE A 327 35.46 7.84 2.31
N ARG A 328 35.81 7.77 1.04
CA ARG A 328 36.56 8.85 0.34
C ARG A 328 35.69 10.14 0.23
N ARG A 329 34.36 10.00 0.03
CA ARG A 329 33.44 11.15 -0.10
C ARG A 329 33.04 11.74 1.24
N LEU A 330 33.07 10.95 2.32
CA LEU A 330 32.86 11.48 3.67
C LEU A 330 34.03 12.45 4.04
N ARG A 331 33.66 13.60 4.61
CA ARG A 331 34.67 14.59 5.00
C ARG A 331 35.60 14.05 6.09
N PRO A 332 36.91 14.48 6.13
CA PRO A 332 37.90 13.99 7.09
C PRO A 332 37.52 14.10 8.56
N ALA A 333 36.61 15.03 8.91
CA ALA A 333 36.13 15.22 10.27
C ALA A 333 35.29 14.05 10.78
N SER A 334 34.54 13.35 9.89
CA SER A 334 33.72 12.20 10.24
C SER A 334 34.44 10.86 10.20
N VAL A 335 35.63 10.82 9.64
CA VAL A 335 36.49 9.62 9.55
C VAL A 335 37.75 9.83 10.33
N SER A 336 38.09 8.94 11.28
CA SER A 336 39.33 8.98 12.02
C SER A 336 40.49 9.00 11.03
N ARG A 337 41.49 9.93 11.22
CA ARG A 337 42.68 10.14 10.36
C ARG A 337 43.71 8.98 10.36
N THR A 338 43.27 7.77 10.62
CA THR A 338 44.14 6.62 10.56
C THR A 338 44.36 6.22 9.10
N ASN A 339 45.60 6.00 8.69
CA ASN A 339 45.97 5.44 7.39
C ASN A 339 45.54 3.95 7.27
N ILE A 340 44.30 3.65 7.53
CA ILE A 340 43.74 2.30 7.48
C ILE A 340 43.16 2.13 6.06
N GLY A 341 43.64 1.13 5.33
CA GLY A 341 43.06 0.76 4.04
C GLY A 341 41.61 0.29 4.17
N THR A 342 40.84 0.30 3.07
CA THR A 342 39.44 -0.10 3.06
C THR A 342 39.11 -1.39 3.84
N PRO A 343 39.92 -2.48 3.77
CA PRO A 343 39.64 -3.68 4.58
C PRO A 343 39.68 -3.41 6.10
N GLY A 344 40.61 -2.64 6.60
CA GLY A 344 40.71 -2.28 8.02
C GLY A 344 39.57 -1.34 8.46
N LEU A 345 39.11 -0.46 7.58
CA LEU A 345 37.94 0.36 7.85
C LEU A 345 36.68 -0.51 8.03
N ILE A 346 36.48 -1.48 7.15
CA ILE A 346 35.33 -2.40 7.22
C ILE A 346 35.41 -3.25 8.51
N ASP A 347 36.61 -3.78 8.87
CA ASP A 347 36.78 -4.57 10.08
C ASP A 347 36.42 -3.81 11.37
N ASN A 348 36.66 -2.49 11.40
CA ASN A 348 36.31 -1.63 12.53
C ASN A 348 34.81 -1.34 12.66
N LEU A 349 34.02 -1.61 11.63
CA LEU A 349 32.56 -1.43 11.66
C LEU A 349 31.83 -2.61 12.35
N ILE A 350 32.47 -3.76 12.46
CA ILE A 350 31.87 -4.97 12.99
C ILE A 350 31.85 -4.91 14.52
N ASP A 351 30.65 -4.77 15.07
CA ASP A 351 30.39 -4.97 16.49
C ASP A 351 29.77 -6.36 16.71
N PHE A 352 30.63 -7.31 17.12
CA PHE A 352 30.20 -8.70 17.32
C PHE A 352 29.15 -8.85 18.41
N GLN A 353 29.13 -7.98 19.43
CA GLN A 353 28.16 -8.04 20.52
C GLN A 353 26.80 -7.50 20.09
N ALA A 354 26.79 -6.39 19.36
CA ALA A 354 25.55 -5.82 18.79
C ALA A 354 24.86 -6.81 17.82
N LEU A 355 25.63 -7.42 16.92
CA LEU A 355 25.11 -8.43 15.97
C LEU A 355 24.56 -9.69 16.66
N ALA A 356 25.18 -10.14 17.77
CA ALA A 356 24.72 -11.33 18.49
C ALA A 356 23.44 -11.10 19.29
N THR A 357 23.19 -9.86 19.71
CA THR A 357 22.08 -9.52 20.63
C THR A 357 20.84 -8.93 19.96
N ALA A 358 20.95 -8.42 18.72
CA ALA A 358 19.89 -7.73 18.01
C ALA A 358 19.35 -8.57 16.82
N PRO A 359 18.47 -9.58 17.03
CA PRO A 359 17.83 -10.26 15.92
C PRO A 359 17.00 -9.29 15.10
N THR A 360 17.06 -9.42 13.78
CA THR A 360 16.33 -8.58 12.85
C THR A 360 14.81 -8.79 12.97
N ILE A 361 14.03 -7.86 12.47
CA ILE A 361 12.56 -7.97 12.47
C ILE A 361 12.13 -9.17 11.63
N GLN A 362 12.78 -9.41 10.50
CA GLN A 362 12.51 -10.57 9.64
C GLN A 362 12.76 -11.89 10.36
N ASP A 363 13.84 -12.01 11.15
CA ASP A 363 14.11 -13.19 11.98
C ASP A 363 12.98 -13.47 12.98
N LYS A 364 12.48 -12.40 13.63
CA LYS A 364 11.38 -12.53 14.59
C LYS A 364 10.08 -12.95 13.91
N LEU A 365 9.79 -12.40 12.72
CA LEU A 365 8.64 -12.81 11.91
C LEU A 365 8.75 -14.27 11.46
N GLN A 366 9.91 -14.70 10.97
CA GLN A 366 10.14 -16.09 10.58
C GLN A 366 10.04 -17.05 11.78
N ALA A 367 10.57 -16.69 12.95
CA ALA A 367 10.45 -17.50 14.16
C ALA A 367 8.98 -17.72 14.57
N LEU A 368 8.08 -16.78 14.25
CA LEU A 368 6.64 -16.91 14.49
C LEU A 368 5.94 -17.84 13.49
N GLN A 369 6.53 -18.05 12.31
CA GLN A 369 6.01 -18.91 11.27
C GLN A 369 6.43 -20.41 11.42
N GLN A 370 6.89 -20.83 12.59
CA GLN A 370 7.26 -22.23 12.83
C GLN A 370 6.13 -23.20 12.43
N GLY A 371 6.49 -24.16 11.55
CA GLY A 371 5.55 -25.13 10.97
C GLY A 371 5.10 -24.82 9.56
N GLN A 372 5.54 -23.71 8.98
CA GLN A 372 5.46 -23.52 7.52
C GLN A 372 6.48 -24.41 6.80
N PRO A 373 6.15 -24.93 5.59
CA PRO A 373 7.10 -25.73 4.81
C PRO A 373 8.36 -24.90 4.52
N GLU A 374 9.51 -25.57 4.56
CA GLU A 374 10.78 -24.97 4.17
C GLU A 374 10.74 -24.63 2.68
N THR A 375 11.31 -23.49 2.34
CA THR A 375 11.46 -23.05 0.95
C THR A 375 12.54 -23.85 0.24
N LEU A 376 13.62 -24.16 0.96
CA LEU A 376 14.71 -25.00 0.47
C LEU A 376 14.77 -26.31 1.25
N VAL A 377 14.46 -27.43 0.60
CA VAL A 377 14.55 -28.79 1.16
C VAL A 377 15.61 -29.57 0.40
N GLY A 378 16.74 -29.88 1.05
CA GLY A 378 17.90 -30.42 0.35
C GLY A 378 18.42 -29.44 -0.69
N ASP A 379 18.37 -29.81 -1.97
CA ASP A 379 18.71 -28.94 -3.10
C ASP A 379 17.46 -28.58 -3.93
N GLN A 380 16.24 -28.71 -3.37
CA GLN A 380 15.00 -28.36 -4.05
C GLN A 380 14.44 -27.05 -3.51
N LEU A 381 14.33 -26.04 -4.37
CA LEU A 381 13.82 -24.72 -4.05
C LEU A 381 12.37 -24.60 -4.52
N THR A 382 11.47 -24.17 -3.64
CA THR A 382 10.03 -24.06 -3.91
C THR A 382 9.50 -22.69 -3.48
N PHE A 383 8.97 -21.92 -4.40
CA PHE A 383 8.33 -20.63 -4.12
C PHE A 383 6.86 -20.63 -4.54
N GLY A 384 6.00 -20.05 -3.72
CA GLY A 384 4.65 -19.64 -4.08
C GLY A 384 3.75 -20.73 -4.69
N GLY A 385 3.93 -22.03 -4.33
CA GLY A 385 3.16 -23.13 -4.90
C GLY A 385 3.59 -23.57 -6.29
N LEU A 386 4.66 -23.02 -6.84
CA LEU A 386 5.30 -23.51 -8.05
C LEU A 386 5.96 -24.87 -7.81
N LYS A 387 6.27 -25.58 -8.87
CA LYS A 387 6.99 -26.87 -8.76
C LYS A 387 8.37 -26.65 -8.13
N ALA A 388 8.86 -27.65 -7.40
CA ALA A 388 10.22 -27.62 -6.88
C ALA A 388 11.23 -27.54 -8.03
N TRP A 389 12.23 -26.68 -7.88
CA TRP A 389 13.32 -26.51 -8.84
C TRP A 389 14.66 -26.88 -8.21
N PRO A 390 15.48 -27.70 -8.89
CA PRO A 390 16.79 -28.09 -8.36
C PRO A 390 17.77 -26.92 -8.37
N LEU A 391 18.18 -26.48 -7.19
CA LEU A 391 19.18 -25.44 -7.03
C LEU A 391 20.56 -25.94 -7.48
N PRO A 392 21.22 -25.31 -8.46
CA PRO A 392 22.59 -25.65 -8.83
C PRO A 392 23.57 -25.54 -7.67
N SER A 393 24.59 -26.35 -7.65
CA SER A 393 25.66 -26.25 -6.64
C SER A 393 26.38 -24.90 -6.72
N MET A 394 26.49 -24.35 -7.93
CA MET A 394 26.99 -23.00 -8.22
C MET A 394 25.96 -22.28 -9.11
N PRO A 395 25.09 -21.45 -8.53
CA PRO A 395 24.12 -20.67 -9.29
C PRO A 395 24.80 -19.64 -10.19
N ASP A 396 24.22 -19.45 -11.36
CA ASP A 396 24.65 -18.39 -12.30
C ASP A 396 24.00 -17.03 -11.99
N TRP A 397 22.93 -17.04 -11.19
CA TRP A 397 22.15 -15.88 -10.76
C TRP A 397 21.38 -15.18 -11.90
N THR A 398 21.15 -15.92 -13.01
CA THR A 398 20.28 -15.51 -14.13
C THR A 398 19.12 -16.49 -14.32
N GLU A 399 18.96 -17.44 -13.42
CA GLU A 399 17.97 -18.48 -13.52
C GLU A 399 16.55 -17.94 -13.43
N ASP A 400 15.70 -18.37 -14.35
CA ASP A 400 14.25 -18.10 -14.37
C ASP A 400 13.49 -19.28 -14.99
N PRO A 401 13.38 -20.42 -14.27
CA PRO A 401 12.82 -21.67 -14.81
C PRO A 401 11.34 -21.55 -15.16
N TYR A 402 10.65 -20.54 -14.66
CA TYR A 402 9.20 -20.36 -14.82
C TYR A 402 8.81 -19.13 -15.62
N GLN A 403 9.79 -18.35 -16.09
CA GLN A 403 9.56 -17.04 -16.73
C GLN A 403 8.67 -16.14 -15.86
N SER A 404 8.97 -16.13 -14.55
CA SER A 404 8.16 -15.47 -13.53
C SER A 404 8.93 -14.39 -12.79
N PRO A 405 8.58 -13.12 -12.94
CA PRO A 405 9.16 -12.05 -12.14
C PRO A 405 9.02 -12.27 -10.63
N ALA A 406 7.89 -12.82 -10.17
CA ALA A 406 7.66 -13.14 -8.76
C ALA A 406 8.65 -14.19 -8.26
N TRP A 407 8.92 -15.24 -9.04
CA TRP A 407 9.93 -16.25 -8.70
C TRP A 407 11.32 -15.64 -8.61
N ARG A 408 11.71 -14.80 -9.57
CA ARG A 408 13.02 -14.12 -9.58
C ARG A 408 13.18 -13.19 -8.36
N LEU A 409 12.12 -12.46 -7.97
CA LEU A 409 12.16 -11.60 -6.78
C LEU A 409 12.39 -12.40 -5.50
N GLU A 410 11.70 -13.52 -5.32
CA GLU A 410 11.90 -14.42 -4.18
C GLU A 410 13.31 -15.04 -4.23
N TYR A 411 13.79 -15.44 -5.40
CA TYR A 411 15.12 -16.01 -5.60
C TYR A 411 16.21 -15.01 -5.21
N HIS A 412 16.11 -13.76 -5.70
CA HIS A 412 17.06 -12.68 -5.39
C HIS A 412 16.88 -12.05 -4.00
N SER A 413 15.79 -12.34 -3.29
CA SER A 413 15.62 -11.94 -1.88
C SER A 413 16.61 -12.65 -0.97
N LEU A 414 17.12 -13.81 -1.38
CA LEU A 414 17.99 -14.71 -0.61
C LEU A 414 17.34 -15.20 0.71
N SER A 415 16.05 -15.00 0.95
CA SER A 415 15.36 -15.41 2.19
C SER A 415 15.48 -16.93 2.44
N TRP A 416 15.49 -17.71 1.38
CA TRP A 416 15.65 -19.17 1.41
C TRP A 416 17.01 -19.65 1.94
N LEU A 417 18.05 -18.79 1.96
CA LEU A 417 19.33 -19.12 2.59
C LEU A 417 19.20 -19.31 4.11
N LEU A 418 18.18 -18.71 4.72
CA LEU A 418 17.93 -18.87 6.16
C LEU A 418 17.48 -20.30 6.53
N ASP A 419 16.95 -21.06 5.60
CA ASP A 419 16.65 -22.50 5.81
C ASP A 419 17.95 -23.31 6.04
N LEU A 420 19.06 -22.95 5.37
CA LEU A 420 20.36 -23.60 5.57
C LEU A 420 20.97 -23.36 6.96
N VAL A 421 20.57 -22.28 7.62
CA VAL A 421 21.10 -21.91 8.96
C VAL A 421 20.17 -22.29 10.10
N ARG A 422 18.97 -22.79 9.80
CA ARG A 422 17.93 -23.14 10.77
C ARG A 422 18.41 -24.20 11.77
N ASP A 423 19.09 -25.24 11.31
CA ASP A 423 19.56 -26.35 12.13
C ASP A 423 20.87 -26.06 12.90
N ARG A 424 21.40 -24.83 12.76
CA ARG A 424 22.66 -24.38 13.39
C ARG A 424 23.88 -25.26 13.06
N GLN A 425 23.85 -26.01 11.96
CA GLN A 425 24.98 -26.78 11.49
C GLN A 425 26.00 -25.89 10.77
N ALA A 426 27.29 -26.08 11.07
CA ALA A 426 28.36 -25.30 10.49
C ALA A 426 28.46 -25.48 8.96
N SER A 427 28.12 -26.66 8.42
CA SER A 427 28.09 -26.91 6.97
C SER A 427 27.05 -26.09 6.25
N GLY A 428 25.82 -26.03 6.78
CA GLY A 428 24.74 -25.23 6.24
C GLY A 428 25.06 -23.73 6.30
N ALA A 429 25.58 -23.28 7.44
CA ALA A 429 26.00 -21.89 7.63
C ALA A 429 27.11 -21.47 6.64
N ASN A 430 28.12 -22.29 6.43
CA ASN A 430 29.18 -22.03 5.45
C ASN A 430 28.61 -21.96 4.02
N ARG A 431 27.74 -22.90 3.65
CA ARG A 431 27.08 -22.90 2.34
C ARG A 431 26.25 -21.64 2.10
N ALA A 432 25.45 -21.21 3.11
CA ALA A 432 24.65 -20.01 3.01
C ALA A 432 25.51 -18.75 2.79
N VAL A 433 26.61 -18.62 3.54
CA VAL A 433 27.57 -17.53 3.38
C VAL A 433 28.25 -17.58 2.00
N ASP A 434 28.60 -18.76 1.51
CA ASP A 434 29.24 -18.94 0.20
C ASP A 434 28.31 -18.53 -0.94
N LEU A 435 27.05 -18.93 -0.85
CA LEU A 435 26.02 -18.55 -1.83
C LEU A 435 25.74 -17.04 -1.79
N ALA A 436 25.68 -16.42 -0.61
CA ALA A 436 25.50 -14.98 -0.49
C ALA A 436 26.68 -14.20 -1.09
N VAL A 437 27.93 -14.62 -0.85
CA VAL A 437 29.13 -14.03 -1.45
C VAL A 437 29.17 -14.26 -2.97
N SER A 438 28.74 -15.43 -3.45
CA SER A 438 28.62 -15.72 -4.88
C SER A 438 27.60 -14.80 -5.55
N TRP A 439 26.43 -14.58 -4.88
CA TRP A 439 25.42 -13.66 -5.35
C TRP A 439 25.95 -12.22 -5.46
N SER A 440 26.63 -11.73 -4.43
CA SER A 440 27.26 -10.40 -4.38
C SER A 440 28.20 -10.17 -5.57
N ARG A 441 29.06 -11.14 -5.86
CA ARG A 441 29.99 -11.07 -7.01
C ARG A 441 29.29 -11.06 -8.37
N ALA A 442 28.17 -11.74 -8.47
CA ALA A 442 27.39 -11.80 -9.71
C ALA A 442 26.53 -10.54 -9.94
N ASN A 443 26.23 -9.81 -8.88
CA ASN A 443 25.35 -8.64 -8.93
C ASN A 443 26.07 -7.39 -8.37
N PRO A 444 27.16 -6.91 -9.06
CA PRO A 444 27.85 -5.71 -8.64
C PRO A 444 26.88 -4.49 -8.70
N PRO A 445 27.13 -3.46 -7.86
CA PRO A 445 26.17 -2.35 -7.68
C PRO A 445 25.78 -1.63 -8.97
N ALA A 446 26.75 -1.43 -9.86
CA ALA A 446 26.53 -0.67 -11.10
C ALA A 446 25.89 -1.50 -12.23
N ASN A 447 26.11 -2.81 -12.24
CA ASN A 447 25.65 -3.67 -13.34
C ASN A 447 25.30 -5.08 -12.84
N PRO A 448 24.17 -5.25 -12.13
CA PRO A 448 23.73 -6.56 -11.66
C PRO A 448 23.34 -7.45 -12.84
N LYS A 449 23.62 -8.76 -12.75
CA LYS A 449 23.22 -9.73 -13.78
C LYS A 449 21.70 -9.76 -13.99
N ASP A 450 20.94 -9.61 -12.92
CA ASP A 450 19.49 -9.50 -12.96
C ASP A 450 19.01 -8.16 -12.40
N PRO A 451 18.43 -7.25 -13.22
CA PRO A 451 17.91 -5.96 -12.78
C PRO A 451 16.85 -6.06 -11.66
N LEU A 452 16.07 -7.14 -11.59
CA LEU A 452 15.10 -7.36 -10.51
C LEU A 452 15.76 -7.54 -9.14
N SER A 453 17.05 -7.85 -9.09
CA SER A 453 17.80 -7.90 -7.84
C SER A 453 17.80 -6.55 -7.11
N ALA A 454 17.63 -5.44 -7.83
CA ALA A 454 17.54 -4.08 -7.29
C ALA A 454 16.12 -3.66 -6.88
N TYR A 455 15.11 -4.54 -7.01
CA TYR A 455 13.74 -4.22 -6.61
C TYR A 455 13.65 -3.99 -5.10
N PRO A 456 13.03 -2.89 -4.61
CA PRO A 456 13.09 -2.47 -3.22
C PRO A 456 12.68 -3.51 -2.18
N ALA A 457 11.65 -4.32 -2.46
CA ALA A 457 11.24 -5.38 -1.54
C ALA A 457 12.32 -6.45 -1.40
N SER A 458 12.95 -6.88 -2.50
CA SER A 458 14.04 -7.87 -2.48
C SER A 458 15.29 -7.30 -1.80
N VAL A 459 15.60 -6.01 -2.03
CA VAL A 459 16.71 -5.31 -1.36
C VAL A 459 16.47 -5.28 0.16
N ALA A 460 15.25 -4.95 0.61
CA ALA A 460 14.93 -4.90 2.04
C ALA A 460 15.06 -6.27 2.71
N ILE A 461 14.47 -7.31 2.15
CA ILE A 461 14.53 -8.68 2.69
C ILE A 461 16.00 -9.14 2.70
N ARG A 462 16.72 -8.94 1.61
CA ARG A 462 18.13 -9.37 1.49
C ARG A 462 19.05 -8.65 2.48
N ALA A 463 18.82 -7.36 2.75
CA ALA A 463 19.58 -6.64 3.77
C ALA A 463 19.48 -7.31 5.14
N GLU A 464 18.29 -7.71 5.55
CA GLU A 464 18.07 -8.42 6.81
C GLU A 464 18.65 -9.84 6.78
N VAL A 465 18.55 -10.55 5.66
CA VAL A 465 19.19 -11.87 5.47
C VAL A 465 20.71 -11.77 5.62
N LEU A 466 21.34 -10.78 4.95
CA LEU A 466 22.77 -10.56 5.02
C LEU A 466 23.25 -10.22 6.45
N LEU A 467 22.50 -9.40 7.20
CA LEU A 467 22.75 -9.13 8.61
C LEU A 467 22.69 -10.42 9.45
N ARG A 468 21.72 -11.27 9.20
CA ARG A 468 21.63 -12.57 9.86
C ARG A 468 22.78 -13.50 9.52
N LEU A 469 23.14 -13.57 8.24
CA LEU A 469 24.28 -14.37 7.78
C LEU A 469 25.61 -13.84 8.36
N LEU A 470 25.76 -12.52 8.49
CA LEU A 470 26.91 -11.91 9.17
C LEU A 470 26.99 -12.35 10.63
N ALA A 471 25.86 -12.30 11.38
CA ALA A 471 25.81 -12.78 12.77
C ALA A 471 26.16 -14.27 12.89
N VAL A 472 25.67 -15.10 11.96
CA VAL A 472 25.99 -16.53 11.89
C VAL A 472 27.48 -16.72 11.57
N ALA A 473 27.99 -16.04 10.53
CA ALA A 473 29.39 -16.14 10.11
C ALA A 473 30.39 -15.72 11.21
N THR A 474 30.03 -14.74 12.03
CA THR A 474 30.84 -14.31 13.18
C THR A 474 30.88 -15.35 14.29
N SER A 475 29.91 -16.23 14.40
CA SER A 475 29.84 -17.31 15.37
C SER A 475 30.61 -18.59 14.94
N LEU A 476 31.02 -18.68 13.67
CA LEU A 476 31.73 -19.84 13.14
C LEU A 476 33.14 -19.94 13.74
N LYS A 477 33.65 -21.15 13.97
CA LYS A 477 35.02 -21.39 14.46
C LYS A 477 36.08 -20.90 13.49
N SER A 478 35.88 -21.10 12.18
CA SER A 478 36.69 -20.57 11.12
C SER A 478 36.00 -19.31 10.57
N ARG A 479 36.50 -18.14 10.94
CA ARG A 479 35.98 -16.84 10.49
C ARG A 479 36.75 -16.34 9.27
N PRO A 480 36.32 -16.58 8.02
CA PRO A 480 37.05 -16.09 6.84
C PRO A 480 36.88 -14.56 6.72
N PRO A 481 37.93 -13.76 6.97
CA PRO A 481 37.80 -12.30 7.04
C PRO A 481 37.25 -11.67 5.77
N GLU A 482 37.66 -12.19 4.60
CA GLU A 482 37.19 -11.69 3.32
C GLU A 482 35.67 -11.84 3.14
N LYS A 483 35.10 -12.98 3.53
CA LYS A 483 33.66 -13.20 3.43
C LYS A 483 32.88 -12.28 4.38
N LEU A 484 33.42 -12.06 5.59
CA LEU A 484 32.83 -11.10 6.52
C LEU A 484 32.82 -9.67 5.96
N ARG A 485 33.97 -9.23 5.41
CA ARG A 485 34.10 -7.90 4.79
C ARG A 485 33.11 -7.75 3.63
N MET A 486 32.96 -8.78 2.81
CA MET A 486 32.04 -8.77 1.68
C MET A 486 30.58 -8.62 2.18
N LEU A 487 30.17 -9.38 3.21
CA LEU A 487 28.82 -9.24 3.79
C LEU A 487 28.59 -7.84 4.37
N VAL A 488 29.57 -7.27 5.09
CA VAL A 488 29.46 -5.90 5.62
C VAL A 488 29.35 -4.88 4.49
N ALA A 489 30.18 -5.03 3.45
CA ALA A 489 30.11 -4.13 2.29
C ALA A 489 28.76 -4.19 1.59
N GLU A 490 28.21 -5.39 1.40
CA GLU A 490 26.87 -5.57 0.85
C GLU A 490 25.78 -4.94 1.74
N ILE A 491 25.85 -5.10 3.06
CA ILE A 491 24.91 -4.46 3.98
C ILE A 491 24.98 -2.93 3.87
N ILE A 492 26.19 -2.36 3.75
CA ILE A 492 26.36 -0.91 3.56
C ILE A 492 25.77 -0.46 2.23
N GLN A 493 26.03 -1.19 1.14
CA GLN A 493 25.43 -0.92 -0.16
C GLN A 493 23.89 -0.92 -0.10
N HIS A 494 23.34 -1.96 0.55
CA HIS A 494 21.88 -2.06 0.75
C HIS A 494 21.36 -0.90 1.62
N GLY A 495 22.06 -0.54 2.69
CA GLY A 495 21.72 0.60 3.55
C GLY A 495 21.65 1.92 2.78
N LEU A 496 22.61 2.18 1.89
CA LEU A 496 22.60 3.36 1.00
C LEU A 496 21.40 3.33 0.06
N ALA A 497 21.13 2.19 -0.58
CA ALA A 497 19.97 2.03 -1.46
C ALA A 497 18.64 2.22 -0.73
N LEU A 498 18.49 1.60 0.46
CA LEU A 498 17.27 1.71 1.27
C LEU A 498 17.06 3.14 1.78
N ALA A 499 18.12 3.84 2.21
CA ALA A 499 18.05 5.23 2.64
C ALA A 499 17.62 6.15 1.48
N GLU A 500 18.16 5.93 0.28
CA GLU A 500 17.77 6.69 -0.91
C GLU A 500 16.31 6.42 -1.31
N ILE A 501 15.87 5.16 -1.34
CA ILE A 501 14.48 4.76 -1.61
C ILE A 501 13.53 5.49 -0.66
N LEU A 502 13.83 5.51 0.63
CA LEU A 502 13.00 6.16 1.64
C LEU A 502 13.04 7.69 1.53
N SER A 503 14.23 8.28 1.30
CA SER A 503 14.38 9.73 1.17
C SER A 503 13.71 10.30 -0.09
N GLN A 504 13.65 9.50 -1.15
CA GLN A 504 12.92 9.85 -2.38
C GLN A 504 11.42 9.52 -2.29
N ASN A 505 10.93 9.07 -1.13
CA ASN A 505 9.55 8.65 -0.92
C ASN A 505 9.05 7.58 -1.92
N ILE A 506 9.96 6.73 -2.38
CA ILE A 506 9.59 5.58 -3.22
C ILE A 506 8.71 4.65 -2.38
N PHE A 507 7.56 4.27 -2.92
CA PHE A 507 6.54 3.46 -2.21
C PHE A 507 5.99 4.09 -0.92
N LEU A 508 5.98 5.44 -0.84
CA LEU A 508 5.36 6.14 0.28
C LEU A 508 3.92 5.65 0.52
N HIS A 509 3.57 5.46 1.79
CA HIS A 509 2.24 5.01 2.24
C HIS A 509 1.86 3.58 1.81
N SER A 510 2.84 2.73 1.58
CA SER A 510 2.64 1.31 1.30
C SER A 510 3.31 0.42 2.35
N ILE A 511 2.97 -0.86 2.37
CA ILE A 511 3.66 -1.84 3.20
C ILE A 511 5.16 -1.93 2.86
N LEU A 512 5.54 -1.64 1.61
CA LEU A 512 6.93 -1.62 1.18
C LEU A 512 7.72 -0.53 1.89
N GLN A 513 7.13 0.66 2.13
CA GLN A 513 7.75 1.69 2.96
C GLN A 513 8.11 1.15 4.35
N VAL A 514 7.18 0.44 4.98
CA VAL A 514 7.40 -0.13 6.32
C VAL A 514 8.49 -1.20 6.29
N ARG A 515 8.47 -2.11 5.32
CA ARG A 515 9.50 -3.15 5.16
C ARG A 515 10.88 -2.55 4.92
N VAL A 516 10.99 -1.58 4.00
CA VAL A 516 12.26 -0.90 3.68
C VAL A 516 12.80 -0.16 4.90
N ALA A 517 11.93 0.53 5.64
CA ALA A 517 12.33 1.24 6.85
C ALA A 517 12.76 0.27 7.99
N CYS A 518 12.11 -0.88 8.14
CA CYS A 518 12.55 -1.93 9.07
C CYS A 518 13.93 -2.47 8.73
N ALA A 519 14.20 -2.72 7.44
CA ALA A 519 15.49 -3.20 6.99
C ALA A 519 16.59 -2.16 7.22
N LEU A 520 16.31 -0.88 6.94
CA LEU A 520 17.25 0.22 7.20
C LEU A 520 17.54 0.40 8.70
N LEU A 521 16.49 0.28 9.55
CA LEU A 521 16.65 0.30 11.00
C LEU A 521 17.54 -0.86 11.47
N SER A 522 17.30 -2.08 10.97
CA SER A 522 18.10 -3.26 11.26
C SER A 522 19.56 -3.06 10.84
N ALA A 523 19.83 -2.48 9.67
CA ALA A 523 21.19 -2.17 9.20
C ALA A 523 21.88 -1.14 10.12
N SER A 524 21.17 -0.10 10.55
CA SER A 524 21.73 0.92 11.46
C SER A 524 22.10 0.36 12.84
N ILE A 525 21.31 -0.60 13.34
CA ILE A 525 21.56 -1.30 14.61
C ILE A 525 22.72 -2.30 14.45
N GLY A 526 22.75 -3.01 13.33
CA GLY A 526 23.77 -4.02 13.06
C GLY A 526 25.17 -3.44 12.78
N LEU A 527 25.24 -2.21 12.31
CA LEU A 527 26.50 -1.50 12.01
C LEU A 527 26.58 -0.15 12.77
N PRO A 528 26.56 -0.15 14.12
CA PRO A 528 26.44 1.08 14.92
C PRO A 528 27.65 2.03 14.75
N ASN A 529 28.80 1.49 14.34
CA ASN A 529 30.03 2.26 14.12
C ASN A 529 30.16 2.84 12.70
N PHE A 530 29.19 2.55 11.80
CA PHE A 530 29.21 3.15 10.47
C PHE A 530 28.78 4.62 10.54
N PRO A 531 29.51 5.56 9.91
CA PRO A 531 29.24 7.00 10.07
C PRO A 531 27.82 7.43 9.69
N LEU A 532 27.16 6.74 8.73
CA LEU A 532 25.79 7.04 8.31
C LEU A 532 24.72 6.36 9.16
N SER A 533 25.07 5.50 10.11
CA SER A 533 24.09 4.75 10.91
C SER A 533 23.13 5.62 11.73
N PRO A 534 23.56 6.75 12.34
CA PRO A 534 22.61 7.66 13.00
C PRO A 534 21.61 8.29 12.00
N TYR A 535 22.07 8.66 10.81
CA TYR A 535 21.21 9.15 9.73
C TYR A 535 20.21 8.08 9.27
N TRP A 536 20.69 6.85 9.02
CA TRP A 536 19.83 5.73 8.63
C TRP A 536 18.75 5.45 9.68
N LYS A 537 19.13 5.44 10.97
CA LYS A 537 18.20 5.26 12.08
C LYS A 537 17.10 6.33 12.08
N SER A 538 17.48 7.59 11.92
CA SER A 538 16.55 8.72 11.91
C SER A 538 15.57 8.62 10.73
N VAL A 539 16.08 8.37 9.51
CA VAL A 539 15.24 8.18 8.32
C VAL A 539 14.28 7.00 8.53
N ALA A 540 14.79 5.89 9.04
CA ALA A 540 13.98 4.69 9.27
C ALA A 540 12.83 4.94 10.27
N LEU A 541 13.13 5.58 11.42
CA LEU A 541 12.12 5.87 12.45
C LEU A 541 11.05 6.86 11.94
N ALA A 542 11.46 7.90 11.21
CA ALA A 542 10.53 8.86 10.61
C ALA A 542 9.59 8.17 9.59
N GLN A 543 10.16 7.33 8.73
CA GLN A 543 9.40 6.63 7.70
C GLN A 543 8.51 5.52 8.29
N LEU A 544 8.94 4.82 9.35
CA LEU A 544 8.09 3.89 10.08
C LEU A 544 6.90 4.60 10.71
N ARG A 545 7.14 5.74 11.37
CA ARG A 545 6.07 6.53 11.95
C ARG A 545 5.06 6.95 10.88
N ASN A 546 5.53 7.54 9.78
CA ASN A 546 4.68 7.95 8.67
C ASN A 546 3.90 6.78 8.07
N GLY A 547 4.56 5.65 7.82
CA GLY A 547 3.93 4.47 7.25
C GLY A 547 2.85 3.88 8.16
N PHE A 548 3.13 3.71 9.46
CA PHE A 548 2.15 3.17 10.40
C PHE A 548 0.97 4.12 10.66
N ASP A 549 1.21 5.43 10.79
CA ASP A 549 0.13 6.39 11.01
C ASP A 549 -0.82 6.47 9.81
N HIS A 550 -0.28 6.30 8.59
CA HIS A 550 -1.09 6.25 7.38
C HIS A 550 -1.83 4.91 7.22
N LEU A 551 -1.11 3.78 7.38
CA LEU A 551 -1.64 2.46 7.06
C LEU A 551 -2.56 1.90 8.14
N LEU A 552 -2.28 2.19 9.43
CA LEU A 552 -3.09 1.79 10.58
C LEU A 552 -3.72 3.04 11.21
N GLY A 553 -4.88 3.43 10.73
CA GLY A 553 -5.62 4.58 11.25
C GLY A 553 -6.30 4.32 12.61
N PRO A 554 -6.92 5.36 13.20
CA PRO A 554 -7.66 5.25 14.45
C PRO A 554 -8.89 4.34 14.30
N GLN A 555 -9.39 3.80 15.41
CA GLN A 555 -10.58 2.96 15.49
C GLN A 555 -10.55 1.73 14.54
N GLY A 556 -9.32 1.23 14.27
CA GLY A 556 -9.11 0.06 13.41
C GLY A 556 -9.27 0.35 11.92
N SER A 557 -9.30 1.61 11.49
CA SER A 557 -9.24 1.95 10.07
C SER A 557 -7.90 1.50 9.47
N SER A 558 -7.91 1.20 8.18
CA SER A 558 -6.71 0.80 7.45
C SER A 558 -6.79 1.36 6.03
N ASN A 559 -5.70 1.96 5.60
CA ASN A 559 -5.52 2.32 4.20
C ASN A 559 -4.97 1.16 3.37
N GLU A 560 -4.69 0.03 4.01
CA GLU A 560 -4.33 -1.23 3.36
C GLU A 560 -5.58 -2.12 3.24
N GLN A 561 -5.97 -2.45 2.01
CA GLN A 561 -7.17 -3.24 1.73
C GLN A 561 -6.90 -4.74 1.84
N SER A 562 -5.68 -5.19 1.56
CA SER A 562 -5.30 -6.59 1.75
C SER A 562 -5.25 -6.95 3.24
N GLN A 563 -6.05 -7.94 3.65
CA GLN A 563 -6.04 -8.44 5.02
C GLN A 563 -4.75 -9.18 5.36
N HIS A 564 -4.06 -9.73 4.35
CA HIS A 564 -2.74 -10.32 4.52
C HIS A 564 -1.69 -9.27 4.87
N CYS A 565 -1.62 -8.18 4.10
CA CYS A 565 -0.70 -7.07 4.38
C CYS A 565 -1.03 -6.40 5.72
N ARG A 566 -2.31 -6.29 6.07
CA ARG A 566 -2.75 -5.79 7.37
C ARG A 566 -2.26 -6.67 8.53
N LEU A 567 -2.37 -7.99 8.41
CA LEU A 567 -1.81 -8.93 9.38
C LEU A 567 -0.29 -8.74 9.53
N GLU A 568 0.43 -8.57 8.42
CA GLU A 568 1.86 -8.32 8.42
C GLU A 568 2.20 -6.99 9.11
N LEU A 569 1.51 -5.90 8.79
CA LEU A 569 1.68 -4.60 9.46
C LEU A 569 1.48 -4.69 10.97
N ILE A 570 0.40 -5.36 11.41
CA ILE A 570 0.14 -5.58 12.84
C ILE A 570 1.27 -6.41 13.47
N SER A 571 1.77 -7.43 12.77
CA SER A 571 2.88 -8.27 13.23
C SER A 571 4.17 -7.49 13.40
N ILE A 572 4.54 -6.69 12.39
CA ILE A 572 5.70 -5.80 12.43
C ILE A 572 5.53 -4.78 13.55
N GLY A 573 4.35 -4.16 13.66
CA GLY A 573 4.07 -3.15 14.69
C GLY A 573 4.25 -3.68 16.12
N MET A 574 3.77 -4.89 16.43
CA MET A 574 3.98 -5.52 17.76
C MET A 574 5.45 -5.81 18.03
N ILE A 575 6.18 -6.31 17.03
CA ILE A 575 7.61 -6.62 17.17
C ILE A 575 8.40 -5.32 17.38
N LEU A 576 8.08 -4.26 16.65
CA LEU A 576 8.71 -2.95 16.79
C LEU A 576 8.41 -2.34 18.17
N ALA A 577 7.15 -2.34 18.63
CA ALA A 577 6.78 -1.81 19.93
C ALA A 577 7.59 -2.45 21.06
N GLU A 578 7.82 -3.76 21.01
CA GLU A 578 8.68 -4.47 21.98
C GLU A 578 10.17 -4.14 21.78
N HIS A 579 10.64 -4.02 20.52
CA HIS A 579 12.05 -3.72 20.22
C HIS A 579 12.44 -2.30 20.64
N LEU A 580 11.51 -1.35 20.51
CA LEU A 580 11.75 0.09 20.73
C LEU A 580 11.43 0.54 22.17
N LYS A 581 11.00 -0.36 23.06
CA LYS A 581 10.52 -0.01 24.41
C LYS A 581 11.51 0.78 25.28
N ASP A 582 12.81 0.55 25.08
CA ASP A 582 13.86 1.18 25.87
C ASP A 582 14.59 2.30 25.07
N GLN A 583 14.06 2.70 23.89
CA GLN A 583 14.65 3.73 23.04
C GLN A 583 13.85 5.03 23.09
N HIS A 584 14.37 6.04 23.81
CA HIS A 584 13.71 7.33 23.98
C HIS A 584 13.45 8.06 22.63
N GLU A 585 14.34 7.88 21.65
CA GLU A 585 14.24 8.48 20.32
C GLU A 585 13.03 7.96 19.52
N ALA A 586 12.50 6.81 19.90
CA ALA A 586 11.37 6.16 19.24
C ALA A 586 10.07 6.20 20.05
N GLU A 587 10.02 6.99 21.13
CA GLU A 587 8.86 7.05 22.03
C GLU A 587 7.57 7.41 21.29
N ASP A 588 7.63 8.37 20.39
CA ASP A 588 6.47 8.80 19.58
C ASP A 588 5.94 7.67 18.68
N LEU A 589 6.83 6.90 18.03
CA LEU A 589 6.44 5.75 17.23
C LEU A 589 5.82 4.67 18.12
N ARG A 590 6.40 4.41 19.29
CA ARG A 590 5.88 3.43 20.24
C ARG A 590 4.49 3.80 20.73
N GLN A 591 4.25 5.06 21.09
CA GLN A 591 2.92 5.56 21.52
C GLN A 591 1.89 5.43 20.38
N LEU A 592 2.28 5.74 19.15
CA LEU A 592 1.43 5.55 17.97
C LEU A 592 1.05 4.07 17.82
N LEU A 593 2.02 3.15 17.89
CA LEU A 593 1.78 1.72 17.76
C LEU A 593 0.85 1.21 18.87
N ASP A 594 1.09 1.60 20.13
CA ASP A 594 0.23 1.21 21.26
C ASP A 594 -1.22 1.70 21.08
N ALA A 595 -1.41 2.87 20.53
CA ALA A 595 -2.73 3.44 20.25
C ALA A 595 -3.44 2.74 19.09
N ARG A 596 -2.73 2.34 18.03
CA ARG A 596 -3.32 1.80 16.79
C ARG A 596 -3.53 0.29 16.82
N LEU A 597 -2.62 -0.47 17.45
CA LEU A 597 -2.62 -1.93 17.38
C LEU A 597 -3.86 -2.57 18.02
N LYS A 598 -4.39 -2.01 19.10
CA LYS A 598 -5.60 -2.56 19.78
C LYS A 598 -6.80 -2.64 18.85
N ASP A 599 -7.14 -1.53 18.22
CA ASP A 599 -8.31 -1.46 17.33
C ASP A 599 -8.08 -2.20 16.02
N SER A 600 -6.84 -2.16 15.50
CA SER A 600 -6.46 -2.94 14.31
C SER A 600 -6.57 -4.45 14.56
N LEU A 601 -6.23 -4.92 15.77
CA LEU A 601 -6.43 -6.32 16.17
C LEU A 601 -7.91 -6.69 16.25
N LYS A 602 -8.78 -5.83 16.82
CA LYS A 602 -10.24 -6.07 16.85
C LYS A 602 -10.78 -6.23 15.41
N ALA A 603 -10.39 -5.36 14.51
CA ALA A 603 -10.79 -5.46 13.12
C ALA A 603 -10.24 -6.71 12.43
N LEU A 604 -8.97 -7.10 12.69
CA LEU A 604 -8.37 -8.33 12.17
C LEU A 604 -9.12 -9.59 12.67
N VAL A 605 -9.54 -9.59 13.94
CA VAL A 605 -10.37 -10.69 14.50
C VAL A 605 -11.73 -10.72 13.80
N ALA A 606 -12.33 -9.57 13.49
CA ALA A 606 -13.62 -9.51 12.79
C ALA A 606 -13.55 -10.08 11.37
N VAL A 607 -12.46 -9.85 10.63
CA VAL A 607 -12.25 -10.42 9.27
C VAL A 607 -11.75 -11.86 9.27
N THR A 608 -11.57 -12.46 10.45
CA THR A 608 -11.19 -13.87 10.58
C THR A 608 -12.41 -14.73 10.81
N ASP A 609 -12.59 -15.77 10.03
CA ASP A 609 -13.68 -16.73 10.24
C ASP A 609 -13.42 -17.59 11.51
N PRO A 610 -14.44 -18.22 12.08
CA PRO A 610 -14.28 -19.09 13.26
C PRO A 610 -13.35 -20.28 13.06
N ALA A 611 -13.02 -20.66 11.83
CA ALA A 611 -12.03 -21.71 11.54
C ALA A 611 -10.60 -21.14 11.45
N GLY A 612 -10.41 -19.82 11.54
CA GLY A 612 -9.12 -19.17 11.59
C GLY A 612 -8.55 -18.73 10.22
N MET A 613 -9.41 -18.59 9.21
CA MET A 613 -9.02 -18.03 7.90
C MET A 613 -9.42 -16.57 7.78
N LEU A 614 -8.56 -15.78 7.13
CA LEU A 614 -8.89 -14.40 6.73
C LEU A 614 -9.92 -14.38 5.61
N ALA A 615 -10.83 -13.40 5.63
CA ALA A 615 -11.65 -13.07 4.49
C ALA A 615 -10.75 -12.55 3.35
N PRO A 616 -10.86 -13.11 2.14
CA PRO A 616 -9.88 -12.87 1.06
C PRO A 616 -10.18 -11.59 0.27
N PHE A 617 -10.34 -10.44 0.93
CA PHE A 617 -10.54 -9.16 0.28
C PHE A 617 -9.21 -8.55 -0.18
N GLY A 618 -9.24 -7.82 -1.32
CA GLY A 618 -8.03 -7.27 -1.94
C GLY A 618 -7.02 -8.37 -2.26
N ASP A 619 -5.72 -8.04 -2.23
CA ASP A 619 -4.62 -8.98 -2.46
C ASP A 619 -4.38 -9.92 -1.26
N THR A 620 -5.46 -10.51 -0.75
CA THR A 620 -5.38 -11.48 0.34
C THR A 620 -5.45 -12.91 -0.21
N PRO A 621 -4.46 -13.79 0.07
CA PRO A 621 -4.50 -15.18 -0.35
C PRO A 621 -5.73 -15.90 0.19
N ARG A 622 -6.48 -16.57 -0.69
CA ARG A 622 -7.79 -17.18 -0.38
C ARG A 622 -7.78 -18.27 0.71
N LYS A 623 -6.69 -18.90 0.99
CA LYS A 623 -6.60 -20.01 1.98
C LYS A 623 -5.59 -19.71 3.08
N LEU A 624 -5.51 -18.47 3.52
CA LEU A 624 -4.56 -18.07 4.55
C LEU A 624 -5.08 -18.38 5.97
N HIS A 625 -4.53 -19.43 6.60
CA HIS A 625 -4.76 -19.78 8.00
C HIS A 625 -3.75 -19.05 8.90
N HIS A 626 -4.20 -18.13 9.74
CA HIS A 626 -3.29 -17.33 10.56
C HIS A 626 -3.59 -17.37 12.08
N ALA A 627 -4.69 -17.98 12.50
CA ALA A 627 -5.11 -17.95 13.91
C ALA A 627 -4.03 -18.45 14.90
N SER A 628 -3.25 -19.47 14.54
CA SER A 628 -2.16 -19.97 15.37
C SER A 628 -0.98 -19.02 15.45
N SER A 629 -0.60 -18.42 14.32
CA SER A 629 0.48 -17.43 14.21
C SER A 629 0.11 -16.16 14.99
N LEU A 630 -1.12 -15.68 14.86
CA LEU A 630 -1.62 -14.52 15.58
C LEU A 630 -1.62 -14.72 17.09
N ARG A 631 -2.08 -15.88 17.59
CA ARG A 631 -2.02 -16.19 19.02
C ARG A 631 -0.59 -16.22 19.56
N ARG A 632 0.34 -16.81 18.81
CA ARG A 632 1.76 -16.82 19.18
C ARG A 632 2.34 -15.41 19.20
N LEU A 633 2.05 -14.60 18.19
CA LEU A 633 2.45 -13.20 18.11
C LEU A 633 1.99 -12.41 19.35
N ILE A 634 0.70 -12.48 19.68
CA ILE A 634 0.12 -11.78 20.84
C ILE A 634 0.75 -12.30 22.15
N SER A 635 0.93 -13.61 22.30
CA SER A 635 1.54 -14.18 23.52
C SER A 635 3.00 -13.78 23.69
N THR A 636 3.72 -13.48 22.61
CA THR A 636 5.15 -13.12 22.63
C THR A 636 5.36 -11.61 22.75
N TYR A 637 4.68 -10.84 21.93
CA TYR A 637 4.92 -9.38 21.76
C TYR A 637 3.74 -8.49 22.14
N GLY A 638 2.53 -9.02 22.21
CA GLY A 638 1.29 -8.27 22.38
C GLY A 638 0.59 -8.45 23.74
N ARG A 639 1.23 -9.02 24.77
CA ARG A 639 0.59 -9.31 26.06
C ARG A 639 -0.01 -8.08 26.73
N HIS A 640 0.64 -6.92 26.60
CA HIS A 640 0.16 -5.66 27.18
C HIS A 640 -1.17 -5.20 26.54
N LEU A 641 -1.44 -5.57 25.27
CA LEU A 641 -2.68 -5.25 24.58
C LEU A 641 -3.89 -6.01 25.14
N LEU A 642 -3.67 -7.17 25.78
CA LEU A 642 -4.72 -7.98 26.41
C LEU A 642 -5.29 -7.36 27.70
N SER A 643 -4.72 -6.27 28.18
CA SER A 643 -5.32 -5.45 29.24
C SER A 643 -6.63 -4.79 28.79
N ASP A 644 -6.84 -4.64 27.49
CA ASP A 644 -8.13 -4.23 26.90
C ASP A 644 -9.12 -5.41 26.99
N ARG A 645 -10.14 -5.27 27.86
CA ARG A 645 -11.14 -6.34 28.10
C ARG A 645 -11.92 -6.69 26.84
N ALA A 646 -12.27 -5.70 26.01
CA ALA A 646 -13.04 -5.93 24.79
C ALA A 646 -12.21 -6.74 23.77
N LEU A 647 -10.91 -6.43 23.60
CA LEU A 647 -10.02 -7.21 22.76
C LEU A 647 -9.84 -8.64 23.29
N ALA A 648 -9.63 -8.80 24.59
CA ALA A 648 -9.48 -10.13 25.21
C ALA A 648 -10.75 -10.99 25.02
N GLU A 649 -11.95 -10.40 25.14
CA GLU A 649 -13.22 -11.08 24.89
C GLU A 649 -13.36 -11.49 23.42
N GLU A 650 -13.01 -10.61 22.45
CA GLU A 650 -13.07 -10.96 21.01
C GLU A 650 -12.10 -12.09 20.66
N LEU A 651 -10.88 -12.06 21.20
CA LEU A 651 -9.87 -13.11 20.99
C LEU A 651 -10.26 -14.46 21.62
N ALA A 652 -11.14 -14.47 22.63
CA ALA A 652 -11.65 -15.69 23.22
C ALA A 652 -12.70 -16.41 22.35
N TYR A 653 -13.09 -15.82 21.20
CA TYR A 653 -14.15 -16.34 20.31
C TYR A 653 -15.43 -16.70 21.06
N PRO A 654 -16.12 -15.72 21.65
CA PRO A 654 -17.28 -15.99 22.47
C PRO A 654 -18.41 -16.61 21.64
N GLN A 655 -19.16 -17.52 22.29
CA GLN A 655 -20.27 -18.22 21.67
C GLN A 655 -21.50 -17.31 21.45
N GLY A 656 -22.32 -17.65 20.46
CA GLY A 656 -23.57 -16.98 20.13
C GLY A 656 -23.43 -15.98 18.96
N PRO A 657 -24.57 -15.39 18.56
CA PRO A 657 -24.61 -14.47 17.44
C PRO A 657 -24.01 -13.12 17.79
N ARG A 658 -23.10 -12.64 16.94
CA ARG A 658 -22.47 -11.33 17.08
C ARG A 658 -22.47 -10.59 15.74
N LEU A 659 -22.67 -9.28 15.85
CA LEU A 659 -22.52 -8.35 14.73
C LEU A 659 -21.41 -7.37 15.08
N HIS A 660 -20.41 -7.31 14.24
CA HIS A 660 -19.39 -6.26 14.24
C HIS A 660 -19.63 -5.36 13.03
N THR A 661 -19.74 -4.07 13.28
CA THR A 661 -19.87 -3.04 12.24
C THR A 661 -18.88 -1.94 12.54
N SER A 662 -18.14 -1.52 11.53
CA SER A 662 -17.19 -0.43 11.67
C SER A 662 -17.00 0.28 10.32
N ASP A 663 -17.49 1.51 10.22
CA ASP A 663 -17.20 2.38 9.08
C ASP A 663 -15.71 2.66 8.96
N HIS A 664 -15.03 2.88 10.09
CA HIS A 664 -13.59 3.17 10.12
C HIS A 664 -12.76 1.98 9.64
N ALA A 665 -13.10 0.77 10.07
CA ALA A 665 -12.42 -0.44 9.60
C ALA A 665 -12.91 -0.90 8.22
N GLY A 666 -13.97 -0.29 7.69
CA GLY A 666 -14.56 -0.64 6.41
C GLY A 666 -15.15 -2.05 6.37
N LEU A 667 -15.75 -2.51 7.48
CA LEU A 667 -16.11 -3.91 7.66
C LEU A 667 -17.48 -4.12 8.31
N ILE A 668 -18.16 -5.16 7.85
CA ILE A 668 -19.35 -5.72 8.49
C ILE A 668 -19.09 -7.22 8.68
N ALA A 669 -19.21 -7.74 9.90
CA ALA A 669 -19.06 -9.16 10.15
C ALA A 669 -20.19 -9.68 11.04
N PHE A 670 -20.92 -10.67 10.53
CA PHE A 670 -21.86 -11.47 11.30
C PHE A 670 -21.17 -12.79 11.67
N ARG A 671 -21.26 -13.19 12.92
CA ARG A 671 -20.67 -14.40 13.43
C ARG A 671 -21.67 -15.16 14.26
N ASN A 672 -21.67 -16.46 14.11
CA ASN A 672 -22.28 -17.36 15.09
C ASN A 672 -21.35 -18.55 15.33
N TYR A 673 -20.72 -18.56 16.49
CA TYR A 673 -19.84 -19.61 16.92
C TYR A 673 -20.54 -20.47 17.98
N LEU A 674 -20.93 -21.68 17.63
CA LEU A 674 -21.59 -22.60 18.55
C LEU A 674 -20.61 -23.61 19.12
N GLN A 675 -20.20 -24.59 18.33
CA GLN A 675 -19.15 -25.58 18.62
C GLN A 675 -18.61 -26.11 17.31
N LYS A 676 -17.34 -26.56 17.28
CA LYS A 676 -16.84 -27.26 16.09
C LYS A 676 -17.63 -28.56 15.87
N PRO A 677 -18.09 -28.86 14.63
CA PRO A 677 -17.82 -28.13 13.38
C PRO A 677 -18.81 -27.03 13.04
N ASP A 678 -19.82 -26.78 13.87
CA ASP A 678 -20.95 -25.88 13.57
C ASP A 678 -20.57 -24.42 13.87
N TRP A 679 -20.19 -23.70 12.83
CA TRP A 679 -19.93 -22.25 12.85
C TRP A 679 -20.51 -21.61 11.59
N SER A 680 -20.91 -20.36 11.71
CA SER A 680 -21.40 -19.56 10.59
C SER A 680 -20.77 -18.19 10.60
N TYR A 681 -20.57 -17.63 9.43
CA TYR A 681 -19.86 -16.38 9.23
C TYR A 681 -20.28 -15.68 7.94
N LEU A 682 -20.50 -14.38 8.02
CA LEU A 682 -20.56 -13.49 6.87
C LEU A 682 -19.66 -12.30 7.16
N CYS A 683 -18.82 -11.94 6.21
CA CYS A 683 -18.05 -10.71 6.26
C CYS A 683 -18.19 -9.97 4.95
N ALA A 684 -18.40 -8.66 5.02
CA ALA A 684 -18.44 -7.78 3.86
C ALA A 684 -17.41 -6.66 4.01
N SER A 685 -16.74 -6.33 2.89
CA SER A 685 -15.84 -5.19 2.75
C SER A 685 -16.65 -3.98 2.29
N ILE A 686 -16.48 -2.84 2.96
CA ILE A 686 -17.02 -1.54 2.54
C ILE A 686 -15.90 -0.49 2.40
N ASN A 687 -14.67 -0.97 2.26
CA ASN A 687 -13.49 -0.14 2.13
C ASN A 687 -13.48 0.68 0.84
N GLU A 688 -12.72 1.76 0.88
CA GLU A 688 -12.32 2.50 -0.30
C GLU A 688 -11.33 1.66 -1.12
N GLN A 689 -11.50 1.65 -2.43
CA GLN A 689 -10.51 1.06 -3.31
C GLN A 689 -9.19 1.81 -3.19
N ARG A 690 -8.14 1.10 -2.81
CA ARG A 690 -6.77 1.60 -2.75
C ARG A 690 -5.95 0.95 -3.86
N GLN A 691 -5.08 1.72 -4.51
CA GLN A 691 -4.34 1.25 -5.69
C GLN A 691 -3.36 0.11 -5.39
N ASP A 692 -2.79 0.06 -4.18
CA ASP A 692 -1.66 -0.82 -3.91
C ASP A 692 -2.00 -2.29 -3.81
N ASN A 693 -2.99 -2.67 -3.06
CA ASN A 693 -3.40 -4.06 -2.90
C ASN A 693 -4.93 -4.15 -2.92
N GLY A 694 -5.56 -3.11 -3.47
CA GLY A 694 -7.00 -2.97 -3.49
C GLY A 694 -7.63 -3.46 -4.78
N HIS A 695 -8.85 -3.96 -4.65
CA HIS A 695 -9.69 -4.40 -5.75
C HIS A 695 -10.98 -3.58 -5.79
N HIS A 696 -11.70 -3.63 -6.90
CA HIS A 696 -13.06 -3.08 -7.03
C HIS A 696 -14.08 -3.97 -6.31
N ASP A 697 -13.86 -4.20 -5.02
CA ASP A 697 -14.58 -5.14 -4.15
C ASP A 697 -15.46 -4.48 -3.07
N CYS A 698 -15.68 -3.16 -3.15
CA CYS A 698 -16.56 -2.46 -2.21
C CYS A 698 -17.96 -3.09 -2.21
N THR A 699 -18.44 -3.50 -1.05
CA THR A 699 -19.64 -4.32 -0.79
C THR A 699 -19.52 -5.81 -1.13
N SER A 700 -18.36 -6.31 -1.57
CA SER A 700 -18.16 -7.76 -1.68
C SER A 700 -18.25 -8.44 -0.33
N PHE A 701 -18.63 -9.71 -0.32
CA PHE A 701 -18.84 -10.46 0.90
C PHE A 701 -18.45 -11.94 0.74
N VAL A 702 -18.17 -12.58 1.86
CA VAL A 702 -18.03 -14.03 1.99
C VAL A 702 -19.13 -14.58 2.90
N TYR A 703 -19.60 -15.80 2.66
CA TYR A 703 -20.62 -16.44 3.49
C TYR A 703 -20.32 -17.90 3.73
N SER A 704 -20.39 -18.28 5.00
CA SER A 704 -20.27 -19.66 5.47
C SER A 704 -21.42 -19.98 6.41
N ALA A 705 -21.95 -21.17 6.31
CA ALA A 705 -22.99 -21.66 7.20
C ALA A 705 -22.75 -23.14 7.53
N ARG A 706 -22.90 -23.51 8.81
CA ARG A 706 -22.75 -24.87 9.32
C ARG A 706 -21.41 -25.48 8.98
N GLY A 707 -20.33 -24.67 9.07
CA GLY A 707 -18.97 -25.11 8.78
C GLY A 707 -18.62 -25.21 7.29
N VAL A 708 -19.57 -24.96 6.39
CA VAL A 708 -19.32 -24.97 4.93
C VAL A 708 -19.13 -23.53 4.44
N ARG A 709 -18.03 -23.27 3.72
CA ARG A 709 -17.82 -22.04 2.98
C ARG A 709 -18.55 -22.10 1.66
N TRP A 710 -19.64 -21.32 1.52
CA TRP A 710 -20.49 -21.31 0.34
C TRP A 710 -20.05 -20.26 -0.67
N ILE A 711 -20.01 -19.03 -0.23
CA ILE A 711 -19.65 -17.87 -1.04
C ILE A 711 -18.25 -17.40 -0.62
N THR A 712 -17.37 -17.26 -1.58
CA THR A 712 -16.01 -16.77 -1.40
C THR A 712 -15.74 -15.55 -2.27
N ASP A 713 -14.79 -14.73 -1.88
CA ASP A 713 -14.19 -13.74 -2.78
C ASP A 713 -13.02 -14.41 -3.50
N PRO A 714 -12.68 -14.06 -4.75
CA PRO A 714 -11.58 -14.69 -5.49
C PRO A 714 -10.21 -14.49 -4.84
N GLY A 715 -10.04 -13.46 -4.00
CA GLY A 715 -8.78 -13.11 -3.37
C GLY A 715 -7.75 -12.56 -4.35
N GLY A 716 -6.54 -12.36 -3.86
CA GLY A 716 -5.38 -11.93 -4.64
C GLY A 716 -4.27 -12.97 -4.63
N SER A 717 -3.35 -12.87 -5.56
CA SER A 717 -2.26 -13.84 -5.72
C SER A 717 -0.87 -13.24 -5.61
N GLY A 718 -0.73 -11.96 -5.41
CA GLY A 718 0.57 -11.33 -5.22
C GLY A 718 0.78 -10.09 -6.05
N MET A 719 1.64 -9.23 -5.55
CA MET A 719 1.87 -7.87 -6.02
C MET A 719 2.50 -7.77 -7.43
N MET A 720 3.04 -8.87 -7.97
CA MET A 720 3.84 -8.83 -9.20
C MET A 720 3.16 -9.50 -10.40
N GLU A 721 1.90 -9.91 -10.25
CA GLU A 721 1.15 -10.41 -11.40
C GLU A 721 0.71 -9.27 -12.30
N SER A 722 0.89 -9.47 -13.60
CA SER A 722 0.48 -8.54 -14.65
C SER A 722 -0.39 -9.27 -15.68
N GLY A 723 -1.02 -8.50 -16.56
CA GLY A 723 -1.79 -9.06 -17.67
C GLY A 723 -3.25 -9.42 -17.32
N PRO A 724 -3.90 -10.27 -18.14
CA PRO A 724 -5.36 -10.51 -18.08
C PRO A 724 -5.83 -11.05 -16.73
N THR A 725 -5.04 -11.88 -16.08
CA THR A 725 -5.32 -12.46 -14.74
C THR A 725 -5.42 -11.37 -13.69
N ARG A 726 -4.44 -10.48 -13.65
CA ARG A 726 -4.43 -9.35 -12.69
C ARG A 726 -5.60 -8.41 -12.95
N HIS A 727 -5.86 -8.04 -14.21
CA HIS A 727 -7.00 -7.21 -14.56
C HIS A 727 -8.34 -7.82 -14.13
N TYR A 728 -8.48 -9.14 -14.30
CA TYR A 728 -9.68 -9.83 -13.83
C TYR A 728 -9.83 -9.72 -12.31
N LEU A 729 -8.77 -10.04 -11.55
CA LEU A 729 -8.82 -10.01 -10.07
C LEU A 729 -9.10 -8.60 -9.52
N LEU A 730 -8.60 -7.56 -10.17
CA LEU A 730 -8.88 -6.18 -9.79
C LEU A 730 -10.29 -5.72 -10.13
N SER A 731 -10.96 -6.35 -11.11
CA SER A 731 -12.25 -5.89 -11.66
C SER A 731 -13.43 -6.25 -10.76
N SER A 732 -14.49 -5.44 -10.77
CA SER A 732 -15.75 -5.72 -10.06
C SER A 732 -16.37 -7.07 -10.42
N ARG A 733 -16.09 -7.59 -11.62
CA ARG A 733 -16.63 -8.90 -12.09
C ARG A 733 -16.04 -10.08 -11.34
N ALA A 734 -14.87 -9.92 -10.76
CA ALA A 734 -14.25 -10.95 -9.94
C ALA A 734 -14.87 -11.07 -8.55
N HIS A 735 -15.64 -10.08 -8.10
CA HIS A 735 -16.11 -9.94 -6.72
C HIS A 735 -17.62 -10.13 -6.59
N ASN A 736 -18.09 -10.31 -5.34
CA ASN A 736 -19.52 -10.49 -5.01
C ASN A 736 -20.23 -9.13 -4.88
N VAL A 737 -20.15 -8.32 -5.93
CA VAL A 737 -20.71 -6.97 -6.00
C VAL A 737 -21.80 -6.88 -7.05
N ALA A 738 -22.62 -5.81 -6.96
CA ALA A 738 -23.59 -5.45 -7.98
C ALA A 738 -23.00 -4.40 -8.93
N ILE A 739 -23.23 -4.57 -10.23
CA ILE A 739 -22.63 -3.80 -11.31
C ILE A 739 -23.75 -3.18 -12.14
N PRO A 740 -23.97 -1.83 -12.06
CA PRO A 740 -24.98 -1.17 -12.85
C PRO A 740 -24.52 -1.00 -14.31
N ASP A 741 -25.38 -1.33 -15.27
CA ASP A 741 -25.17 -1.14 -16.71
C ASP A 741 -23.77 -1.57 -17.20
N PHE A 742 -23.26 -2.68 -16.66
CA PHE A 742 -21.91 -3.23 -16.93
C PHE A 742 -20.74 -2.29 -16.62
N ARG A 743 -20.91 -1.33 -15.71
CA ARG A 743 -19.90 -0.37 -15.32
C ARG A 743 -19.16 -0.84 -14.09
N GLU A 744 -17.85 -0.96 -14.21
CA GLU A 744 -16.95 -1.22 -13.09
C GLU A 744 -17.10 -0.15 -11.99
N GLN A 745 -16.78 -0.53 -10.76
CA GLN A 745 -16.65 0.44 -9.67
C GLN A 745 -15.55 1.46 -10.00
N THR A 746 -15.72 2.67 -9.48
CA THR A 746 -14.73 3.75 -9.55
C THR A 746 -14.18 4.02 -8.14
N ALA A 747 -13.23 4.94 -8.01
CA ALA A 747 -12.79 5.42 -6.70
C ALA A 747 -13.99 5.89 -5.86
N GLY A 748 -14.00 5.47 -4.59
CA GLY A 748 -15.08 5.74 -3.65
C GLY A 748 -15.08 4.74 -2.52
N PHE A 749 -16.06 4.83 -1.62
CA PHE A 749 -16.15 3.99 -0.43
C PHE A 749 -17.61 3.69 -0.07
N GLY A 750 -17.80 2.78 0.87
CA GLY A 750 -19.09 2.49 1.48
C GLY A 750 -19.15 3.03 2.92
N TRP A 751 -20.37 3.24 3.40
CA TRP A 751 -20.66 3.62 4.79
C TRP A 751 -21.92 2.92 5.29
N ILE A 752 -22.01 2.74 6.61
CA ILE A 752 -23.18 2.13 7.23
C ILE A 752 -24.27 3.18 7.37
N GLU A 753 -25.35 3.05 6.57
CA GLU A 753 -26.51 3.94 6.64
C GLU A 753 -27.43 3.62 7.82
N ALA A 754 -27.62 2.32 8.12
CA ALA A 754 -28.48 1.88 9.20
C ALA A 754 -28.15 0.47 9.67
N THR A 755 -28.39 0.22 10.95
CA THR A 755 -28.40 -1.12 11.54
C THR A 755 -29.76 -1.38 12.17
N LEU A 756 -30.28 -2.60 12.02
CA LEU A 756 -31.58 -2.99 12.56
C LEU A 756 -31.43 -4.32 13.30
N SER A 757 -31.86 -4.35 14.57
CA SER A 757 -31.98 -5.56 15.35
C SER A 757 -33.47 -5.99 15.34
N LEU A 758 -33.69 -7.23 14.90
CA LEU A 758 -35.00 -7.86 14.81
C LEU A 758 -35.05 -9.04 15.79
N ASP A 759 -36.22 -9.59 16.01
CA ASP A 759 -36.33 -10.85 16.74
C ASP A 759 -35.66 -11.97 15.95
N GLN A 760 -34.57 -12.52 16.50
CA GLN A 760 -33.73 -13.58 15.92
C GLN A 760 -33.06 -13.22 14.57
N ALA A 761 -32.90 -11.93 14.24
CA ALA A 761 -32.22 -11.50 13.03
C ALA A 761 -31.62 -10.11 13.19
N ARG A 762 -30.67 -9.78 12.29
CA ARG A 762 -30.05 -8.47 12.21
C ARG A 762 -29.94 -8.05 10.75
N ALA A 763 -30.04 -6.75 10.51
CA ALA A 763 -29.86 -6.19 9.18
C ALA A 763 -28.93 -4.98 9.23
N VAL A 764 -28.14 -4.82 8.16
CA VAL A 764 -27.25 -3.68 7.96
C VAL A 764 -27.48 -3.13 6.55
N LYS A 765 -27.70 -1.82 6.44
CA LYS A 765 -27.77 -1.09 5.18
C LYS A 765 -26.48 -0.32 4.97
N VAL A 766 -25.89 -0.47 3.80
CA VAL A 766 -24.66 0.17 3.35
C VAL A 766 -24.98 1.07 2.17
N GLY A 767 -24.62 2.35 2.26
CA GLY A 767 -24.56 3.25 1.11
C GLY A 767 -23.20 3.24 0.45
N THR A 768 -23.11 3.53 -0.84
CA THR A 768 -21.82 3.64 -1.54
C THR A 768 -21.85 4.74 -2.60
N ASN A 769 -20.67 5.29 -2.91
CA ASN A 769 -20.44 6.23 -4.01
C ASN A 769 -19.53 5.67 -5.11
N VAL A 770 -19.21 4.37 -5.08
CA VAL A 770 -18.24 3.71 -6.00
C VAL A 770 -18.75 3.59 -7.46
N HIS A 771 -19.99 3.91 -7.74
CA HIS A 771 -20.55 3.85 -9.09
C HIS A 771 -20.62 5.22 -9.80
N GLY A 772 -19.94 6.21 -9.22
CA GLY A 772 -19.90 7.58 -9.71
C GLY A 772 -21.25 8.31 -9.55
N PRO A 773 -21.36 9.52 -10.06
CA PRO A 773 -22.50 10.41 -9.76
C PRO A 773 -23.82 10.00 -10.40
N CYS A 774 -23.78 9.14 -11.41
CA CYS A 774 -24.99 8.73 -12.14
C CYS A 774 -25.83 7.69 -11.40
N TYR A 775 -25.27 7.06 -10.36
CA TYR A 775 -25.93 5.98 -9.62
C TYR A 775 -25.79 6.19 -8.12
N LYS A 776 -26.91 6.23 -7.42
CA LYS A 776 -26.92 6.07 -5.96
C LYS A 776 -27.15 4.60 -5.65
N HIS A 777 -26.22 3.96 -4.97
CA HIS A 777 -26.25 2.55 -4.64
C HIS A 777 -26.36 2.33 -3.14
N SER A 778 -27.23 1.41 -2.73
CA SER A 778 -27.19 0.85 -1.38
C SER A 778 -27.35 -0.67 -1.42
N ARG A 779 -26.64 -1.35 -0.51
CA ARG A 779 -26.72 -2.79 -0.29
C ARG A 779 -27.22 -3.09 1.12
N VAL A 780 -28.17 -4.02 1.24
CA VAL A 780 -28.73 -4.43 2.53
C VAL A 780 -28.43 -5.90 2.76
N PHE A 781 -27.81 -6.20 3.89
CA PHE A 781 -27.61 -7.56 4.40
C PHE A 781 -28.64 -7.84 5.50
N VAL A 782 -29.41 -8.93 5.38
CA VAL A 782 -30.34 -9.40 6.41
C VAL A 782 -29.93 -10.82 6.79
N CYS A 783 -29.57 -11.04 8.04
CA CYS A 783 -29.04 -12.32 8.51
C CYS A 783 -29.87 -12.79 9.70
N LEU A 784 -30.32 -14.06 9.68
CA LEU A 784 -30.82 -14.71 10.89
C LEU A 784 -29.66 -14.86 11.91
N ASP A 785 -29.96 -14.81 13.19
CA ASP A 785 -28.98 -14.98 14.26
C ASP A 785 -28.30 -16.37 14.22
N ASP A 786 -28.98 -17.39 13.75
CA ASP A 786 -28.42 -18.73 13.53
C ASP A 786 -27.69 -18.85 12.18
N MET A 787 -27.77 -17.82 11.34
CA MET A 787 -27.19 -17.71 10.00
C MET A 787 -27.53 -18.89 9.06
N ASN A 788 -28.59 -19.64 9.33
CA ASN A 788 -29.10 -20.68 8.42
C ASN A 788 -29.75 -20.13 7.16
N ALA A 789 -30.10 -18.82 7.18
CA ALA A 789 -30.49 -18.08 5.99
C ALA A 789 -30.03 -16.62 6.08
N ILE A 790 -29.67 -16.06 4.91
CA ILE A 790 -29.29 -14.67 4.70
C ILE A 790 -29.97 -14.11 3.46
N ALA A 791 -30.16 -12.80 3.41
CA ALA A 791 -30.60 -12.11 2.18
C ALA A 791 -29.68 -10.93 1.89
N ILE A 792 -29.44 -10.71 0.60
CA ILE A 792 -28.62 -9.58 0.11
C ILE A 792 -29.46 -8.86 -0.94
N PHE A 793 -29.68 -7.56 -0.73
CA PHE A 793 -30.42 -6.70 -1.64
C PHE A 793 -29.56 -5.57 -2.13
N ASP A 794 -29.67 -5.23 -3.41
CA ASP A 794 -29.07 -4.06 -4.02
C ASP A 794 -30.15 -3.12 -4.52
N ARG A 795 -29.97 -1.83 -4.28
CA ARG A 795 -30.82 -0.78 -4.81
C ARG A 795 -29.99 0.22 -5.60
N PHE A 796 -30.39 0.48 -6.82
CA PHE A 796 -29.80 1.51 -7.67
C PHE A 796 -30.85 2.55 -8.05
N ARG A 797 -30.56 3.82 -7.79
CA ARG A 797 -31.28 4.94 -8.34
C ARG A 797 -30.40 5.61 -9.40
N SER A 798 -30.93 5.70 -10.63
CA SER A 798 -30.21 6.22 -11.79
C SER A 798 -30.76 7.58 -12.23
N SER A 799 -29.88 8.55 -12.43
CA SER A 799 -30.23 9.84 -13.06
C SER A 799 -30.49 9.73 -14.57
N ARG A 800 -30.24 8.55 -15.18
CA ARG A 800 -30.36 8.30 -16.63
C ARG A 800 -31.76 7.83 -17.09
N GLY A 801 -32.71 7.72 -16.18
CA GLY A 801 -34.09 7.34 -16.51
C GLY A 801 -34.36 5.82 -16.59
N THR A 802 -33.32 4.99 -16.69
CA THR A 802 -33.40 3.52 -16.60
C THR A 802 -32.29 3.00 -15.69
N ALA A 803 -32.57 1.93 -14.97
CA ALA A 803 -31.60 1.26 -14.13
C ALA A 803 -31.67 -0.25 -14.36
N ARG A 804 -30.49 -0.84 -14.58
CA ARG A 804 -30.29 -2.30 -14.62
C ARG A 804 -29.02 -2.62 -13.87
N PHE A 805 -29.00 -3.68 -13.10
CA PHE A 805 -27.76 -4.19 -12.52
C PHE A 805 -27.66 -5.70 -12.62
N GLU A 806 -26.45 -6.20 -12.61
CA GLU A 806 -26.10 -7.60 -12.43
C GLU A 806 -25.25 -7.73 -11.18
N ALA A 807 -25.54 -8.73 -10.34
CA ALA A 807 -24.74 -9.04 -9.16
C ALA A 807 -24.20 -10.47 -9.26
N ASN A 808 -23.04 -10.69 -8.64
CA ASN A 808 -22.29 -11.94 -8.72
C ASN A 808 -22.26 -12.64 -7.37
N LEU A 809 -22.30 -13.98 -7.39
CA LEU A 809 -21.98 -14.85 -6.27
C LEU A 809 -20.93 -15.86 -6.70
N HIS A 810 -19.70 -15.71 -6.21
CA HIS A 810 -18.59 -16.64 -6.44
C HIS A 810 -18.61 -17.75 -5.40
N PHE A 811 -18.55 -18.99 -5.85
CA PHE A 811 -18.56 -20.16 -4.98
C PHE A 811 -17.16 -20.72 -4.78
N GLU A 812 -16.96 -21.39 -3.63
CA GLU A 812 -15.76 -22.20 -3.44
C GLU A 812 -15.62 -23.26 -4.54
N ASP A 813 -14.39 -23.65 -4.85
CA ASP A 813 -14.06 -24.62 -5.91
C ASP A 813 -14.70 -26.01 -5.70
N SER A 814 -15.03 -26.34 -4.45
CA SER A 814 -15.69 -27.60 -4.07
C SER A 814 -17.22 -27.57 -4.19
N ILE A 815 -17.81 -26.45 -4.58
CA ILE A 815 -19.26 -26.27 -4.65
C ILE A 815 -19.78 -26.50 -6.06
N ALA A 816 -20.64 -27.47 -6.23
CA ALA A 816 -21.40 -27.65 -7.47
C ALA A 816 -22.64 -26.78 -7.47
N LEU A 817 -23.05 -26.29 -8.65
CA LEU A 817 -24.19 -25.38 -8.81
C LEU A 817 -25.15 -25.91 -9.88
N ALA A 818 -26.44 -25.93 -9.59
CA ALA A 818 -27.48 -26.30 -10.54
C ALA A 818 -28.60 -25.25 -10.58
N LEU A 819 -29.04 -24.90 -11.77
CA LEU A 819 -30.27 -24.16 -12.00
C LEU A 819 -31.44 -25.14 -12.10
N VAL A 820 -32.36 -25.10 -11.15
CA VAL A 820 -33.50 -25.98 -11.15
C VAL A 820 -34.58 -25.44 -12.11
N ASN A 821 -34.77 -24.13 -12.09
CA ASN A 821 -35.63 -23.39 -13.00
C ASN A 821 -35.20 -21.93 -13.03
N GLY A 822 -35.85 -21.07 -13.80
CA GLY A 822 -35.50 -19.66 -13.90
C GLY A 822 -35.60 -18.86 -12.58
N LYS A 823 -36.10 -19.46 -11.47
CA LYS A 823 -36.27 -18.77 -10.18
C LYS A 823 -35.62 -19.49 -8.99
N LEU A 824 -34.92 -20.60 -9.21
CA LEU A 824 -34.29 -21.36 -8.14
C LEU A 824 -32.91 -21.89 -8.62
N ALA A 825 -31.86 -21.53 -7.92
CA ALA A 825 -30.57 -22.15 -8.00
C ALA A 825 -30.27 -22.93 -6.71
N ILE A 826 -29.53 -24.04 -6.81
CA ILE A 826 -29.10 -24.85 -5.67
C ILE A 826 -27.60 -25.09 -5.78
N ALA A 827 -26.88 -24.72 -4.74
CA ALA A 827 -25.47 -25.05 -4.57
C ALA A 827 -25.33 -26.29 -3.67
N PHE A 828 -24.39 -27.16 -3.97
CA PHE A 828 -24.18 -28.46 -3.32
C PHE A 828 -22.75 -28.57 -2.81
N HIS A 829 -22.64 -28.99 -1.55
CA HIS A 829 -21.38 -29.45 -0.96
C HIS A 829 -21.61 -30.80 -0.28
N LYS A 830 -21.16 -31.88 -0.89
CA LYS A 830 -21.46 -33.24 -0.39
C LYS A 830 -22.96 -33.46 -0.22
N ARG A 831 -23.44 -33.56 1.02
CA ARG A 831 -24.87 -33.73 1.36
C ARG A 831 -25.58 -32.41 1.68
N ASP A 832 -24.83 -31.34 1.90
CA ASP A 832 -25.35 -30.03 2.23
C ASP A 832 -25.83 -29.29 0.99
N ARG A 833 -26.86 -28.47 1.16
CA ARG A 833 -27.47 -27.72 0.06
C ARG A 833 -27.71 -26.28 0.49
N LEU A 834 -27.37 -25.34 -0.40
CA LEU A 834 -27.74 -23.94 -0.27
C LEU A 834 -28.73 -23.60 -1.37
N ARG A 835 -29.96 -23.25 -0.99
CA ARG A 835 -31.01 -22.77 -1.94
C ARG A 835 -30.88 -21.27 -2.13
N ILE A 836 -31.03 -20.81 -3.37
CA ILE A 836 -30.90 -19.42 -3.77
C ILE A 836 -32.13 -19.03 -4.57
N LEU A 837 -32.88 -18.06 -4.03
CA LEU A 837 -34.10 -17.56 -4.58
C LEU A 837 -34.02 -16.06 -4.89
N PRO A 838 -34.44 -15.58 -6.07
CA PRO A 838 -34.48 -14.16 -6.34
C PRO A 838 -35.64 -13.52 -5.59
N TYR A 839 -35.49 -12.28 -5.13
CA TYR A 839 -36.48 -11.50 -4.46
C TYR A 839 -36.56 -10.07 -5.06
N PRO A 840 -37.43 -9.80 -6.00
CA PRO A 840 -37.67 -8.45 -6.53
C PRO A 840 -38.42 -7.58 -5.52
N VAL A 841 -37.91 -6.35 -5.28
CA VAL A 841 -38.58 -5.34 -4.42
C VAL A 841 -39.14 -4.22 -5.30
N ALA A 842 -38.34 -3.69 -6.23
CA ALA A 842 -38.73 -2.71 -7.24
C ALA A 842 -38.05 -3.06 -8.57
N GLY A 843 -38.85 -3.23 -9.62
CA GLY A 843 -38.37 -3.72 -10.92
C GLY A 843 -38.60 -5.22 -11.11
N GLN A 844 -37.98 -5.78 -12.14
CA GLN A 844 -38.19 -7.17 -12.55
C GLN A 844 -36.89 -7.96 -12.47
N PHE A 845 -36.94 -9.21 -12.01
CA PHE A 845 -35.84 -10.15 -12.09
C PHE A 845 -35.59 -10.55 -13.54
N THR A 846 -34.35 -10.44 -14.02
CA THR A 846 -33.94 -10.71 -15.41
C THR A 846 -33.46 -12.15 -15.65
N GLY A 847 -33.13 -12.88 -14.59
CA GLY A 847 -32.72 -14.30 -14.67
C GLY A 847 -31.47 -14.63 -13.89
N PHE A 848 -31.20 -15.93 -13.77
CA PHE A 848 -29.93 -16.48 -13.32
C PHE A 848 -29.09 -16.91 -14.50
N MET A 849 -27.78 -16.71 -14.40
CA MET A 849 -26.77 -17.25 -15.34
C MET A 849 -25.62 -17.85 -14.54
N VAL A 850 -25.17 -19.05 -14.93
CA VAL A 850 -23.99 -19.68 -14.34
C VAL A 850 -22.81 -19.57 -15.30
N LYS A 851 -21.66 -19.15 -14.79
CA LYS A 851 -20.39 -19.13 -15.51
C LYS A 851 -19.38 -19.93 -14.71
N ASN A 852 -18.47 -20.62 -15.44
CA ASN A 852 -17.39 -21.39 -14.83
C ASN A 852 -16.18 -21.37 -15.78
N GLY A 853 -15.09 -20.77 -15.35
CA GLY A 853 -13.86 -20.70 -16.16
C GLY A 853 -14.04 -20.06 -17.54
N HIS A 854 -14.90 -19.04 -17.64
CA HIS A 854 -15.18 -18.39 -18.91
C HIS A 854 -14.08 -17.38 -19.27
N ALA A 855 -13.21 -17.76 -20.21
CA ALA A 855 -12.23 -16.90 -20.85
C ALA A 855 -12.81 -16.39 -22.17
N GLY A 856 -13.45 -15.23 -22.16
CA GLY A 856 -13.95 -14.58 -23.37
C GLY A 856 -12.88 -13.70 -24.03
N ARG A 857 -13.18 -13.19 -25.26
CA ARG A 857 -12.33 -12.18 -25.88
C ARG A 857 -12.34 -10.91 -25.03
N ALA A 858 -11.16 -10.33 -24.81
CA ALA A 858 -10.92 -9.00 -24.20
C ALA A 858 -11.87 -8.59 -23.06
N GLY A 859 -11.44 -8.79 -21.81
CA GLY A 859 -12.12 -8.24 -20.63
C GLY A 859 -13.40 -8.94 -20.18
N THR A 860 -13.72 -10.13 -20.68
CA THR A 860 -14.92 -10.91 -20.32
C THR A 860 -14.62 -12.14 -19.48
N MET A 861 -13.44 -12.24 -18.87
CA MET A 861 -13.13 -13.31 -17.92
C MET A 861 -14.12 -13.30 -16.76
N GLN A 862 -14.60 -14.49 -16.37
CA GLN A 862 -15.42 -14.69 -15.17
C GLN A 862 -15.44 -16.17 -14.78
N GLY A 863 -15.67 -16.45 -13.51
CA GLY A 863 -15.72 -17.82 -13.01
C GLY A 863 -14.34 -18.37 -12.67
N TYR A 864 -13.48 -17.52 -12.14
CA TYR A 864 -12.17 -17.91 -11.61
C TYR A 864 -12.00 -17.40 -10.19
N ILE A 865 -11.27 -18.15 -9.40
CA ILE A 865 -10.79 -17.81 -8.07
C ILE A 865 -9.29 -18.13 -8.00
N THR A 866 -8.56 -17.52 -7.09
CA THR A 866 -7.15 -17.87 -6.89
C THR A 866 -7.02 -19.25 -6.26
N ASP A 867 -5.96 -19.99 -6.59
CA ASP A 867 -5.66 -21.29 -5.98
C ASP A 867 -4.96 -21.15 -4.60
N GLY A 868 -4.68 -19.93 -4.19
CA GLY A 868 -3.93 -19.62 -2.97
C GLY A 868 -2.43 -19.46 -3.21
N ALA A 869 -1.97 -19.65 -4.45
CA ALA A 869 -0.60 -19.42 -4.92
C ALA A 869 -0.62 -18.33 -6.01
N SER A 870 -0.06 -18.58 -7.16
CA SER A 870 0.01 -17.64 -8.28
C SER A 870 -0.96 -17.95 -9.43
N GLY A 871 -1.80 -18.97 -9.29
CA GLY A 871 -2.67 -19.46 -10.35
C GLY A 871 -4.15 -19.10 -10.17
N LEU A 872 -4.89 -19.15 -11.29
CA LEU A 872 -6.34 -19.13 -11.30
C LEU A 872 -6.90 -20.53 -11.40
N LYS A 873 -7.97 -20.79 -10.66
CA LYS A 873 -8.75 -22.00 -10.72
C LYS A 873 -10.17 -21.68 -11.14
N SER A 874 -10.76 -22.46 -12.05
CA SER A 874 -12.15 -22.27 -12.42
C SER A 874 -13.07 -22.58 -11.23
N ALA A 875 -14.07 -21.75 -11.04
CA ALA A 875 -15.10 -21.88 -10.01
C ALA A 875 -16.46 -21.44 -10.55
N ASN A 876 -17.52 -21.88 -9.91
CA ASN A 876 -18.86 -21.47 -10.31
C ASN A 876 -19.15 -20.02 -9.85
N VAL A 877 -19.75 -19.24 -10.75
CA VAL A 877 -20.31 -17.92 -10.44
C VAL A 877 -21.76 -17.90 -10.86
N LEU A 878 -22.64 -17.51 -9.95
CA LEU A 878 -24.04 -17.24 -10.24
C LEU A 878 -24.24 -15.75 -10.45
N ASN A 879 -24.50 -15.34 -11.68
CA ASN A 879 -24.96 -14.00 -11.99
C ASN A 879 -26.46 -13.93 -11.82
N HIS A 880 -26.97 -12.87 -11.24
CA HIS A 880 -28.40 -12.55 -11.14
C HIS A 880 -28.61 -11.07 -11.41
N GLY A 881 -29.70 -10.72 -12.06
CA GLY A 881 -29.91 -9.35 -12.49
C GLY A 881 -31.33 -8.86 -12.25
N PHE A 882 -31.44 -7.54 -12.16
CA PHE A 882 -32.72 -6.83 -12.03
C PHE A 882 -32.71 -5.61 -12.94
N ALA A 883 -33.92 -5.28 -13.47
CA ALA A 883 -34.11 -4.13 -14.33
C ALA A 883 -35.42 -3.41 -14.00
N GLY A 884 -35.40 -2.10 -14.16
CA GLY A 884 -36.59 -1.26 -13.87
C GLY A 884 -36.45 0.13 -14.53
N ALA A 885 -37.27 1.05 -14.07
CA ALA A 885 -37.15 2.46 -14.39
C ALA A 885 -35.94 3.07 -13.67
N SER A 886 -35.97 4.35 -13.31
CA SER A 886 -34.87 5.02 -12.62
C SER A 886 -34.53 4.48 -11.22
N ASP A 887 -35.42 3.68 -10.64
CA ASP A 887 -35.22 3.03 -9.33
C ASP A 887 -35.43 1.53 -9.47
N VAL A 888 -34.43 0.75 -9.16
CA VAL A 888 -34.46 -0.72 -9.17
C VAL A 888 -33.92 -1.26 -7.86
N CYS A 889 -34.69 -2.17 -7.22
CA CYS A 889 -34.29 -2.85 -6.00
C CYS A 889 -34.63 -4.33 -6.11
N GLY A 890 -33.66 -5.19 -5.83
CA GLY A 890 -33.86 -6.63 -5.79
C GLY A 890 -32.64 -7.33 -5.22
N GLY A 891 -32.78 -8.59 -4.95
CA GLY A 891 -31.71 -9.36 -4.34
C GLY A 891 -31.98 -10.85 -4.36
N VAL A 892 -31.19 -11.56 -3.56
CA VAL A 892 -31.30 -13.02 -3.40
C VAL A 892 -31.42 -13.39 -1.93
N VAL A 893 -32.23 -14.43 -1.69
CA VAL A 893 -32.37 -15.08 -0.40
C VAL A 893 -31.67 -16.43 -0.46
N LEU A 894 -30.72 -16.65 0.43
CA LEU A 894 -29.91 -17.85 0.51
C LEU A 894 -30.24 -18.59 1.79
N GLY A 895 -30.45 -19.91 1.73
CA GLY A 895 -30.73 -20.70 2.93
C GLY A 895 -30.27 -22.13 2.84
N VAL A 896 -29.62 -22.61 3.91
CA VAL A 896 -29.16 -23.99 4.05
C VAL A 896 -30.26 -24.89 4.63
N THR A 897 -31.32 -24.30 5.21
CA THR A 897 -32.51 -25.00 5.72
C THR A 897 -33.79 -24.40 5.16
N GLU A 898 -34.85 -25.21 5.04
CA GLU A 898 -36.13 -24.72 4.58
C GLU A 898 -36.83 -23.85 5.64
N ASP A 899 -36.67 -24.20 6.91
CA ASP A 899 -37.17 -23.40 8.00
C ASP A 899 -36.51 -22.01 8.07
N GLY A 900 -35.19 -21.95 7.95
CA GLY A 900 -34.45 -20.69 7.87
C GLY A 900 -34.92 -19.81 6.72
N LEU A 901 -35.14 -20.38 5.52
CA LEU A 901 -35.69 -19.65 4.39
C LEU A 901 -37.09 -19.09 4.69
N LYS A 902 -38.00 -19.89 5.25
CA LYS A 902 -39.37 -19.44 5.60
C LYS A 902 -39.35 -18.31 6.63
N ARG A 903 -38.54 -18.46 7.69
CA ARG A 903 -38.38 -17.41 8.73
C ARG A 903 -37.85 -16.11 8.13
N LEU A 904 -36.79 -16.21 7.32
CA LEU A 904 -36.19 -15.03 6.70
C LEU A 904 -37.14 -14.35 5.72
N MET A 905 -37.88 -15.11 4.89
CA MET A 905 -38.91 -14.57 3.96
C MET A 905 -40.01 -13.81 4.70
N SER A 906 -40.45 -14.33 5.85
CA SER A 906 -41.44 -13.65 6.70
C SER A 906 -40.86 -12.35 7.28
N LEU A 907 -39.62 -12.34 7.73
CA LEU A 907 -38.95 -11.13 8.24
C LEU A 907 -38.73 -10.07 7.14
N ILE A 908 -38.35 -10.47 5.93
CA ILE A 908 -38.19 -9.55 4.80
C ILE A 908 -39.56 -8.87 4.46
N ALA A 909 -40.65 -9.57 4.59
CA ALA A 909 -41.99 -9.01 4.36
C ALA A 909 -42.45 -8.05 5.49
N SER A 910 -41.74 -7.98 6.63
CA SER A 910 -42.06 -7.06 7.72
C SER A 910 -41.87 -5.59 7.32
N GLN A 911 -42.70 -4.70 7.89
CA GLN A 911 -42.61 -3.26 7.63
C GLN A 911 -41.21 -2.68 7.95
N GLN A 912 -40.55 -3.20 9.00
CA GLN A 912 -39.23 -2.72 9.42
C GLN A 912 -38.17 -2.99 8.35
N VAL A 913 -38.14 -4.20 7.77
CA VAL A 913 -37.18 -4.53 6.70
C VAL A 913 -37.57 -3.84 5.39
N GLN A 914 -38.88 -3.72 5.07
CA GLN A 914 -39.31 -2.99 3.88
C GLN A 914 -38.95 -1.51 3.95
N ASN A 915 -39.02 -0.87 5.12
CA ASN A 915 -38.53 0.51 5.31
C ASN A 915 -37.01 0.61 5.12
N LEU A 916 -36.24 -0.41 5.51
CA LEU A 916 -34.81 -0.44 5.31
C LEU A 916 -34.45 -0.59 3.83
N LEU A 917 -35.29 -1.34 3.07
CA LEU A 917 -35.10 -1.54 1.63
C LEU A 917 -35.58 -0.34 0.80
N SER A 918 -36.44 0.51 1.36
CA SER A 918 -36.86 1.76 0.70
C SER A 918 -35.76 2.84 0.68
#